data_c87386a48a1ab19e00948d634afaab4e
#
_entry.id   c87386a48a1ab19e00948d634afaab4e
#
_cell.length_a   1.000
_cell.length_b   1.000
_cell.length_c   1.000
_cell.angle_alpha   90.00
_cell.angle_beta   90.00
_cell.angle_gamma   90.00
#
_symmetry.space_group_name_H-M   'P 1'
#
loop_
_entity.id
_entity.type
_entity.pdbx_description
1 polymer ?
#
loop_
_entity_poly.entity_id
_entity_poly.type
_entity_poly.pdbx_seq_one_letter_code
_entity_poly.pdbx_strand_id
1 'polypeptide(L)'
;MNDRVSIDRRNFLRRAGLAGGALACGPLVSAQFSQGTIWLALDPADAVASAAPVQWAAGELQQALAGAGVTARRCERPQQARGGEISIVASGSAAPLAAAALKGAGISTPNTPESLALLSTTIAGVPALLACGADARGLVYALLELADRVRLGPAPHTAVKIDTPILERPANTVRSVMRQFTSETLDKPWFYDREMWPRYLTMLATQRFNRFHLAFGLGYDSLKNIADSYFLFLYPFLLSVPGYGVRATNLSDAERDRNLETLRFIGEQTVARGLAFQLGIWMHGYRWPGSPRAQNTIEGLTAETHGPYCRDALTAVLQACPAISAVALRIHGESGIAEGSYDFWKTVFDGVKRCGRRVEIDLHAKGIDTTMIDAALATGMPVNVSPKYWAEHLGMPYHQAAIRELEMPVAGRSGAGLMTLSEGARIATRYGYADLLRDDRQYTIRHRVFSGTQRLLLWGDPGAAAAYSRMFQFCGSTGADLMEPLTCRGRRGTGVRGSRVGYTDPRLEPRWDWDKYTYWYRVWGRLMYNPETDAEVWLREFGGGSAARPWASALARASRILPIVTTAHMPSAACDAYWPEIYWNQAMVGEPQYNPYGDTPSPKTFQNVSPLDPRLFSRIGDFAEELLKGERSAKYSPVEVAWWLEDFADGAVNDLLRAGKPQPVDLRRLAIDVQMQAGLGRFFAAKFRSGVLYAIHERTGDRRALEEALKAYRTARTMWAQVADQAKGVYAADLSSSDRASERGQWLERLPAIDEDIARIEQRLSLLSSAKTAGETRVAAAIAEVLGRPRREPAACKHQPPAGFRPKEPAAIEVVVESGRRIESALLYYRHVNQMECYESAAMEIADGVCRASIPDGYTDSPYPLQYYFEFREEPDKAWLYPGFTASLANQPYFVLRRL
;
A
#
# COMPACT_ATOMS: atom_id res chain seq x y z
N MET A 1 27.32 -1.46 32.33
CA MET A 1 27.86 -2.79 32.05
C MET A 1 27.10 -3.33 30.88
N ASN A 2 27.80 -3.53 29.77
CA ASN A 2 27.25 -3.94 28.50
C ASN A 2 26.89 -5.43 28.52
N ASP A 3 25.64 -5.75 28.19
CA ASP A 3 25.34 -7.06 27.60
C ASP A 3 24.49 -6.88 26.35
N ARG A 4 25.20 -7.03 25.25
CA ARG A 4 24.59 -7.14 23.90
C ARG A 4 24.05 -8.55 23.75
N VAL A 5 22.74 -8.72 23.80
CA VAL A 5 22.12 -9.95 23.29
C VAL A 5 22.09 -9.88 21.76
N SER A 6 23.09 -10.50 21.16
CA SER A 6 23.15 -10.79 19.73
C SER A 6 22.17 -11.94 19.46
N ILE A 7 21.05 -11.62 18.82
CA ILE A 7 20.16 -12.66 18.28
C ILE A 7 20.83 -13.21 17.02
N ASP A 8 21.42 -14.39 17.16
CA ASP A 8 22.07 -15.13 16.09
C ASP A 8 21.05 -15.63 15.06
N ARG A 9 21.05 -14.98 13.89
CA ARG A 9 20.23 -15.33 12.72
C ARG A 9 20.41 -16.77 12.24
N ARG A 10 21.48 -17.45 12.63
CA ARG A 10 21.76 -18.85 12.24
C ARG A 10 20.85 -19.86 12.91
N ASN A 11 20.30 -19.57 14.08
CA ASN A 11 19.42 -20.48 14.81
C ASN A 11 17.96 -20.47 14.37
N PHE A 12 17.50 -19.40 13.69
CA PHE A 12 16.15 -19.35 13.13
C PHE A 12 16.02 -20.23 11.85
N LEU A 13 17.07 -20.26 11.02
CA LEU A 13 17.11 -21.07 9.80
C LEU A 13 17.29 -22.57 10.05
N ARG A 14 17.74 -22.98 11.23
CA ARG A 14 17.94 -24.41 11.59
C ARG A 14 16.67 -25.16 11.98
N ARG A 15 15.56 -24.48 12.27
CA ARG A 15 14.30 -25.14 12.69
C ARG A 15 13.28 -25.35 11.59
N ALA A 16 13.53 -24.84 10.39
CA ALA A 16 12.64 -25.05 9.23
C ALA A 16 13.16 -26.09 8.20
N GLY A 17 14.24 -26.79 8.50
CA GLY A 17 14.88 -27.67 7.52
C GLY A 17 15.56 -28.89 8.12
N LEU A 18 14.84 -29.74 8.86
CA LEU A 18 15.36 -31.04 9.28
C LEU A 18 14.49 -32.19 8.74
N ALA A 19 14.69 -32.47 7.46
CA ALA A 19 14.58 -33.83 6.89
C ALA A 19 15.28 -33.82 5.51
N GLY A 20 16.54 -34.17 5.47
CA GLY A 20 17.24 -34.33 4.18
C GLY A 20 18.74 -34.45 4.36
N GLY A 21 19.27 -35.64 4.13
CA GLY A 21 20.64 -36.03 4.34
C GLY A 21 21.72 -35.15 3.72
N ALA A 22 22.84 -35.08 4.38
CA ALA A 22 24.07 -34.51 3.89
C ALA A 22 24.52 -35.23 2.60
N LEU A 23 24.25 -34.59 1.45
CA LEU A 23 24.90 -34.92 0.18
C LEU A 23 26.06 -33.95 -0.01
N ALA A 24 27.26 -34.52 -0.19
CA ALA A 24 28.49 -33.84 -0.47
C ALA A 24 28.31 -33.00 -1.74
N CYS A 25 28.29 -31.65 -1.57
CA CYS A 25 28.44 -30.72 -2.69
C CYS A 25 29.86 -30.92 -3.26
N GLY A 26 29.95 -31.40 -4.49
CA GLY A 26 31.17 -31.29 -5.28
C GLY A 26 31.62 -29.82 -5.39
N PRO A 27 32.90 -29.57 -5.66
CA PRO A 27 33.41 -28.21 -5.67
C PRO A 27 32.66 -27.36 -6.71
N LEU A 28 32.03 -26.27 -6.27
CA LEU A 28 31.51 -25.21 -7.13
C LEU A 28 32.68 -24.68 -7.96
N VAL A 29 32.65 -24.92 -9.24
CA VAL A 29 33.66 -24.41 -10.17
C VAL A 29 33.47 -22.87 -10.17
N SER A 30 34.36 -22.16 -9.47
CA SER A 30 34.49 -20.73 -9.64
C SER A 30 35.08 -20.46 -11.02
N ALA A 31 34.23 -20.26 -12.02
CA ALA A 31 34.67 -19.86 -13.35
C ALA A 31 35.39 -18.53 -13.24
N GLN A 32 36.69 -18.50 -13.55
CA GLN A 32 37.45 -17.24 -13.76
C GLN A 32 36.97 -16.64 -15.07
N PHE A 33 36.10 -15.65 -14.97
CA PHE A 33 35.62 -14.89 -16.13
C PHE A 33 36.67 -13.86 -16.54
N SER A 34 37.22 -13.98 -17.74
CA SER A 34 38.09 -12.98 -18.38
C SER A 34 37.27 -11.83 -18.96
N GLN A 35 37.89 -10.69 -19.25
CA GLN A 35 37.27 -9.53 -19.91
C GLN A 35 36.90 -9.82 -21.36
N GLY A 36 35.95 -10.72 -21.61
CA GLY A 36 35.53 -11.20 -22.91
C GLY A 36 34.10 -10.85 -23.30
N THR A 37 33.73 -11.25 -24.51
CA THR A 37 32.37 -11.17 -25.02
C THR A 37 31.42 -12.02 -24.14
N ILE A 38 30.27 -11.48 -23.82
CA ILE A 38 29.17 -12.24 -23.17
C ILE A 38 28.27 -12.82 -24.26
N TRP A 39 28.08 -14.12 -24.25
CA TRP A 39 27.18 -14.82 -25.15
C TRP A 39 25.84 -15.08 -24.46
N LEU A 40 24.75 -14.67 -25.09
CA LEU A 40 23.39 -14.90 -24.61
C LEU A 40 22.73 -15.96 -25.48
N ALA A 41 22.66 -17.17 -24.96
CA ALA A 41 22.10 -18.33 -25.65
C ALA A 41 20.59 -18.42 -25.40
N LEU A 42 19.80 -18.37 -26.48
CA LEU A 42 18.35 -18.56 -26.49
C LEU A 42 18.01 -19.58 -27.56
N ASP A 43 17.58 -20.76 -27.13
CA ASP A 43 17.16 -21.82 -28.06
C ASP A 43 15.80 -21.42 -28.67
N PRO A 44 15.69 -21.27 -30.00
CA PRO A 44 14.42 -20.97 -30.66
C PRO A 44 13.37 -22.08 -30.52
N ALA A 45 13.79 -23.30 -30.23
CA ALA A 45 12.90 -24.43 -29.98
C ALA A 45 12.29 -24.42 -28.57
N ASP A 46 12.85 -23.65 -27.64
CA ASP A 46 12.28 -23.45 -26.32
C ASP A 46 11.16 -22.41 -26.38
N ALA A 47 9.92 -22.83 -26.22
CA ALA A 47 8.73 -21.99 -26.29
C ALA A 47 8.74 -20.83 -25.26
N VAL A 48 9.41 -21.01 -24.11
CA VAL A 48 9.58 -19.96 -23.11
C VAL A 48 10.63 -18.96 -23.57
N ALA A 49 11.79 -19.43 -24.01
CA ALA A 49 12.88 -18.55 -24.46
C ALA A 49 12.53 -17.77 -25.74
N SER A 50 11.74 -18.35 -26.64
CA SER A 50 11.31 -17.72 -27.88
C SER A 50 10.15 -16.73 -27.74
N ALA A 51 9.49 -16.68 -26.57
CA ALA A 51 8.37 -15.77 -26.29
C ALA A 51 8.77 -14.29 -26.47
N ALA A 52 7.90 -13.48 -27.10
CA ALA A 52 8.20 -12.08 -27.40
C ALA A 52 8.65 -11.24 -26.20
N PRO A 53 8.04 -11.33 -24.99
CA PRO A 53 8.53 -10.62 -23.82
C PRO A 53 9.94 -11.04 -23.40
N VAL A 54 10.31 -12.31 -23.58
CA VAL A 54 11.65 -12.81 -23.26
C VAL A 54 12.68 -12.26 -24.25
N GLN A 55 12.35 -12.23 -25.56
CA GLN A 55 13.20 -11.63 -26.58
C GLN A 55 13.44 -10.14 -26.32
N TRP A 56 12.39 -9.42 -25.85
CA TRP A 56 12.53 -8.04 -25.38
C TRP A 56 13.47 -7.93 -24.17
N ALA A 57 13.28 -8.75 -23.12
CA ALA A 57 14.11 -8.72 -21.91
C ALA A 57 15.57 -9.09 -22.20
N ALA A 58 15.81 -10.01 -23.16
CA ALA A 58 17.14 -10.31 -23.65
C ALA A 58 17.81 -9.09 -24.33
N GLY A 59 17.02 -8.30 -25.08
CA GLY A 59 17.45 -7.00 -25.61
C GLY A 59 17.80 -5.99 -24.53
N GLU A 60 17.01 -5.91 -23.45
CA GLU A 60 17.29 -5.05 -22.29
C GLU A 60 18.61 -5.43 -21.60
N LEU A 61 18.89 -6.72 -21.45
CA LEU A 61 20.17 -7.20 -20.91
C LEU A 61 21.34 -6.83 -21.83
N GLN A 62 21.19 -7.00 -23.16
CA GLN A 62 22.21 -6.60 -24.12
C GLN A 62 22.48 -5.09 -24.07
N GLN A 63 21.42 -4.26 -23.97
CA GLN A 63 21.56 -2.80 -23.84
C GLN A 63 22.25 -2.42 -22.52
N ALA A 64 21.93 -3.07 -21.40
CA ALA A 64 22.60 -2.85 -20.15
C ALA A 64 24.10 -3.15 -20.22
N LEU A 65 24.45 -4.30 -20.81
CA LEU A 65 25.85 -4.71 -21.02
C LEU A 65 26.59 -3.72 -21.94
N ALA A 66 25.99 -3.35 -23.07
CA ALA A 66 26.57 -2.38 -24.02
C ALA A 66 26.76 -1.01 -23.35
N GLY A 67 25.78 -0.52 -22.56
CA GLY A 67 25.91 0.72 -21.80
C GLY A 67 27.03 0.69 -20.74
N ALA A 68 27.42 -0.50 -20.30
CA ALA A 68 28.54 -0.73 -19.39
C ALA A 68 29.86 -1.09 -20.13
N GLY A 69 29.91 -0.92 -21.46
CA GLY A 69 31.09 -1.16 -22.29
C GLY A 69 31.40 -2.65 -22.57
N VAL A 70 30.45 -3.55 -22.33
CA VAL A 70 30.62 -5.00 -22.54
C VAL A 70 29.93 -5.44 -23.83
N THR A 71 30.67 -6.14 -24.71
CA THR A 71 30.11 -6.72 -25.93
C THR A 71 29.23 -7.93 -25.57
N ALA A 72 27.95 -7.90 -25.96
CA ALA A 72 27.02 -9.00 -25.80
C ALA A 72 26.51 -9.49 -27.15
N ARG A 73 26.63 -10.83 -27.42
CA ARG A 73 26.19 -11.45 -28.66
C ARG A 73 25.13 -12.51 -28.38
N ARG A 74 24.13 -12.59 -29.27
CA ARG A 74 23.15 -13.68 -29.23
C ARG A 74 23.68 -14.91 -29.95
N CYS A 75 23.31 -16.07 -29.42
CA CYS A 75 23.52 -17.36 -30.05
C CYS A 75 22.35 -18.32 -29.73
N GLU A 76 22.27 -19.42 -30.43
CA GLU A 76 21.22 -20.43 -30.20
C GLU A 76 21.68 -21.48 -29.18
N ARG A 77 22.98 -21.71 -29.07
CA ARG A 77 23.57 -22.79 -28.24
C ARG A 77 24.77 -22.27 -27.45
N PRO A 78 24.95 -22.72 -26.19
CA PRO A 78 26.04 -22.24 -25.33
C PRO A 78 27.44 -22.61 -25.87
N GLN A 79 27.56 -23.69 -26.65
CA GLN A 79 28.84 -24.12 -27.23
C GLN A 79 29.39 -23.16 -28.30
N GLN A 80 28.62 -22.16 -28.73
CA GLN A 80 29.10 -21.10 -29.63
C GLN A 80 30.03 -20.10 -28.93
N ALA A 81 29.99 -20.06 -27.60
CA ALA A 81 30.93 -19.30 -26.77
C ALA A 81 32.33 -19.97 -26.82
N ARG A 82 33.37 -19.17 -27.01
CA ARG A 82 34.77 -19.63 -27.01
C ARG A 82 35.34 -19.75 -25.61
N GLY A 83 36.41 -20.48 -25.42
CA GLY A 83 37.05 -20.63 -24.11
C GLY A 83 37.43 -19.28 -23.50
N GLY A 84 37.06 -19.05 -22.24
CA GLY A 84 37.28 -17.80 -21.53
C GLY A 84 36.16 -16.74 -21.65
N GLU A 85 35.14 -16.98 -22.49
CA GLU A 85 33.95 -16.11 -22.60
C GLU A 85 32.82 -16.57 -21.67
N ILE A 86 31.97 -15.64 -21.25
CA ILE A 86 30.81 -15.93 -20.41
C ILE A 86 29.63 -16.34 -21.31
N SER A 87 29.02 -17.48 -21.01
CA SER A 87 27.75 -17.89 -21.62
C SER A 87 26.61 -17.70 -20.62
N ILE A 88 25.58 -16.92 -20.96
CA ILE A 88 24.31 -16.82 -20.25
C ILE A 88 23.28 -17.64 -21.03
N VAL A 89 22.76 -18.70 -20.43
CA VAL A 89 21.74 -19.56 -21.04
C VAL A 89 20.38 -19.13 -20.51
N ALA A 90 19.54 -18.58 -21.36
CA ALA A 90 18.16 -18.18 -21.05
C ALA A 90 17.19 -19.26 -21.54
N SER A 91 16.46 -19.89 -20.62
CA SER A 91 15.64 -21.07 -20.94
C SER A 91 14.40 -21.20 -20.05
N GLY A 92 13.38 -21.88 -20.53
CA GLY A 92 12.31 -22.39 -19.67
C GLY A 92 12.85 -23.41 -18.68
N SER A 93 12.40 -23.41 -17.42
CA SER A 93 12.92 -24.31 -16.39
C SER A 93 12.67 -25.80 -16.69
N ALA A 94 11.62 -26.10 -17.45
CA ALA A 94 11.28 -27.45 -17.90
C ALA A 94 12.04 -27.88 -19.19
N ALA A 95 12.73 -26.98 -19.86
CA ALA A 95 13.51 -27.33 -21.05
C ALA A 95 14.67 -28.28 -20.69
N PRO A 96 15.02 -29.27 -21.56
CA PRO A 96 15.95 -30.34 -21.19
C PRO A 96 17.28 -29.84 -20.62
N LEU A 97 17.88 -28.81 -21.21
CA LEU A 97 19.17 -28.29 -20.76
C LEU A 97 19.06 -27.62 -19.37
N ALA A 98 18.02 -26.81 -19.16
CA ALA A 98 17.78 -26.15 -17.86
C ALA A 98 17.45 -27.19 -16.78
N ALA A 99 16.54 -28.12 -17.06
CA ALA A 99 16.14 -29.19 -16.13
C ALA A 99 17.34 -30.05 -15.70
N ALA A 100 18.21 -30.44 -16.66
CA ALA A 100 19.42 -31.18 -16.37
C ALA A 100 20.40 -30.37 -15.49
N ALA A 101 20.60 -29.13 -15.77
CA ALA A 101 21.47 -28.23 -15.00
C ALA A 101 20.96 -28.00 -13.56
N LEU A 102 19.65 -27.75 -13.39
CA LEU A 102 18.99 -27.64 -12.08
C LEU A 102 19.13 -28.92 -11.26
N LYS A 103 18.84 -30.08 -11.87
CA LYS A 103 18.99 -31.40 -11.24
C LYS A 103 20.44 -31.66 -10.82
N GLY A 104 21.41 -31.34 -11.69
CA GLY A 104 22.84 -31.44 -11.38
C GLY A 104 23.29 -30.61 -10.22
N ALA A 105 22.63 -29.47 -10.00
CA ALA A 105 22.85 -28.59 -8.86
C ALA A 105 22.01 -28.94 -7.61
N GLY A 106 21.23 -30.02 -7.63
CA GLY A 106 20.34 -30.41 -6.54
C GLY A 106 19.14 -29.48 -6.34
N ILE A 107 18.76 -28.70 -7.36
CA ILE A 107 17.70 -27.71 -7.31
C ILE A 107 16.43 -28.30 -7.95
N SER A 108 15.31 -28.22 -7.23
CA SER A 108 14.01 -28.58 -7.79
C SER A 108 13.62 -27.62 -8.91
N THR A 109 13.10 -28.14 -10.01
CA THR A 109 12.66 -27.34 -11.16
C THR A 109 11.56 -26.37 -10.73
N PRO A 110 11.74 -25.04 -10.91
CA PRO A 110 10.68 -24.10 -10.68
C PRO A 110 9.45 -24.40 -11.55
N ASN A 111 8.28 -24.55 -10.92
CA ASN A 111 7.03 -24.92 -11.59
C ASN A 111 5.86 -23.98 -11.25
N THR A 112 6.03 -23.12 -10.24
CA THR A 112 5.05 -22.09 -9.93
C THR A 112 5.10 -21.00 -11.00
N PRO A 113 3.98 -20.55 -11.55
CA PRO A 113 3.98 -19.43 -12.51
C PRO A 113 4.81 -18.24 -12.01
N GLU A 114 5.56 -17.63 -12.93
CA GLU A 114 6.46 -16.51 -12.68
C GLU A 114 7.69 -16.81 -11.79
N SER A 115 7.90 -18.04 -11.35
CA SER A 115 9.13 -18.38 -10.60
C SER A 115 10.35 -18.39 -11.51
N LEU A 116 11.50 -18.12 -10.92
CA LEU A 116 12.78 -18.02 -11.62
C LEU A 116 13.91 -18.73 -10.86
N ALA A 117 14.97 -19.05 -11.60
CA ALA A 117 16.25 -19.44 -11.04
C ALA A 117 17.40 -18.77 -11.81
N LEU A 118 18.44 -18.37 -11.07
CA LEU A 118 19.73 -17.92 -11.57
C LEU A 118 20.82 -18.72 -10.87
N LEU A 119 21.67 -19.40 -11.64
CA LEU A 119 22.78 -20.17 -11.06
C LEU A 119 23.96 -20.29 -12.01
N SER A 120 25.17 -20.22 -11.47
CA SER A 120 26.41 -20.56 -12.19
C SER A 120 26.58 -22.08 -12.20
N THR A 121 26.81 -22.67 -13.39
CA THR A 121 26.86 -24.11 -13.59
C THR A 121 27.65 -24.45 -14.88
N THR A 122 27.73 -25.71 -15.21
CA THR A 122 28.22 -26.17 -16.50
C THR A 122 27.07 -26.70 -17.34
N ILE A 123 26.89 -26.17 -18.54
CA ILE A 123 25.84 -26.58 -19.49
C ILE A 123 26.50 -27.07 -20.77
N ALA A 124 26.22 -28.30 -21.15
CA ALA A 124 26.81 -28.93 -22.33
C ALA A 124 28.35 -28.82 -22.38
N GLY A 125 29.00 -28.97 -21.21
CA GLY A 125 30.46 -28.89 -21.07
C GLY A 125 31.05 -27.49 -21.04
N VAL A 126 30.23 -26.43 -21.09
CA VAL A 126 30.66 -25.03 -21.08
C VAL A 126 30.28 -24.38 -19.76
N PRO A 127 31.19 -23.68 -19.07
CA PRO A 127 30.81 -22.85 -17.93
C PRO A 127 29.78 -21.81 -18.34
N ALA A 128 28.64 -21.77 -17.64
CA ALA A 128 27.53 -20.91 -17.99
C ALA A 128 26.79 -20.39 -16.76
N LEU A 129 26.16 -19.24 -16.94
CA LEU A 129 25.11 -18.75 -16.05
C LEU A 129 23.75 -19.18 -16.62
N LEU A 130 23.04 -20.06 -15.91
CA LEU A 130 21.67 -20.38 -16.26
C LEU A 130 20.74 -19.28 -15.71
N ALA A 131 19.95 -18.68 -16.59
CA ALA A 131 18.81 -17.85 -16.29
C ALA A 131 17.56 -18.59 -16.76
N CYS A 132 16.70 -19.06 -15.85
CA CYS A 132 15.51 -19.79 -16.25
C CYS A 132 14.26 -19.34 -15.51
N GLY A 133 13.10 -19.58 -16.12
CA GLY A 133 11.79 -19.28 -15.59
C GLY A 133 10.80 -20.43 -15.81
N ALA A 134 9.84 -20.57 -14.89
CA ALA A 134 8.75 -21.54 -15.06
C ALA A 134 7.88 -21.22 -16.29
N ASP A 135 7.81 -19.95 -16.63
CA ASP A 135 7.11 -19.41 -17.80
C ASP A 135 7.87 -18.20 -18.38
N ALA A 136 7.32 -17.61 -19.44
CA ALA A 136 7.93 -16.45 -20.07
C ALA A 136 8.16 -15.28 -19.09
N ARG A 137 7.24 -15.02 -18.17
CA ARG A 137 7.38 -13.92 -17.20
C ARG A 137 8.45 -14.21 -16.16
N GLY A 138 8.56 -15.45 -15.66
CA GLY A 138 9.67 -15.86 -14.79
C GLY A 138 11.03 -15.66 -15.47
N LEU A 139 11.16 -16.00 -16.75
CA LEU A 139 12.40 -15.81 -17.52
C LEU A 139 12.67 -14.31 -17.79
N VAL A 140 11.64 -13.50 -18.07
CA VAL A 140 11.76 -12.04 -18.15
C VAL A 140 12.36 -11.49 -16.85
N TYR A 141 11.87 -11.94 -15.70
CA TYR A 141 12.41 -11.49 -14.42
C TYR A 141 13.85 -11.91 -14.17
N ALA A 142 14.24 -13.10 -14.60
CA ALA A 142 15.63 -13.57 -14.52
C ALA A 142 16.57 -12.67 -15.36
N LEU A 143 16.19 -12.38 -16.60
CA LEU A 143 16.99 -11.52 -17.50
C LEU A 143 17.04 -10.06 -17.02
N LEU A 144 15.91 -9.52 -16.55
CA LEU A 144 15.88 -8.15 -16.02
C LEU A 144 16.63 -8.03 -14.69
N GLU A 145 16.69 -9.10 -13.86
CA GLU A 145 17.57 -9.10 -12.69
C GLU A 145 19.03 -8.94 -13.05
N LEU A 146 19.49 -9.65 -14.10
CA LEU A 146 20.85 -9.47 -14.60
C LEU A 146 21.09 -8.07 -15.17
N ALA A 147 20.13 -7.54 -15.95
CA ALA A 147 20.20 -6.20 -16.48
C ALA A 147 20.26 -5.12 -15.39
N ASP A 148 19.44 -5.27 -14.31
CA ASP A 148 19.44 -4.38 -13.16
C ASP A 148 20.77 -4.40 -12.40
N ARG A 149 21.36 -5.59 -12.21
CA ARG A 149 22.69 -5.75 -11.61
C ARG A 149 23.78 -5.08 -12.42
N VAL A 150 23.71 -5.19 -13.75
CA VAL A 150 24.67 -4.54 -14.66
C VAL A 150 24.55 -3.01 -14.60
N ARG A 151 23.32 -2.48 -14.59
CA ARG A 151 23.07 -1.02 -14.57
C ARG A 151 23.49 -0.35 -13.25
N LEU A 152 23.29 -1.04 -12.13
CA LEU A 152 23.46 -0.47 -10.79
C LEU A 152 24.65 -1.06 -10.00
N GLY A 153 25.29 -2.10 -10.53
CA GLY A 153 26.45 -2.72 -9.90
C GLY A 153 27.75 -2.00 -10.21
N PRO A 154 28.80 -2.21 -9.41
CA PRO A 154 30.08 -1.54 -9.55
C PRO A 154 30.87 -1.97 -10.79
N ALA A 155 30.65 -3.19 -11.30
CA ALA A 155 31.33 -3.72 -12.46
C ALA A 155 30.44 -4.75 -13.19
N PRO A 156 30.31 -4.66 -14.54
CA PRO A 156 29.39 -5.48 -15.32
C PRO A 156 29.67 -6.98 -15.25
N HIS A 157 30.95 -7.39 -15.20
CA HIS A 157 31.32 -8.81 -15.13
C HIS A 157 31.02 -9.44 -13.76
N THR A 158 31.15 -8.68 -12.67
CA THR A 158 30.75 -9.14 -11.34
C THR A 158 29.24 -9.15 -11.16
N ALA A 159 28.54 -8.29 -11.86
CA ALA A 159 27.08 -8.18 -11.83
C ALA A 159 26.39 -9.47 -12.35
N VAL A 160 27.00 -10.16 -13.34
CA VAL A 160 26.47 -11.44 -13.88
C VAL A 160 27.04 -12.68 -13.18
N LYS A 161 27.91 -12.50 -12.15
CA LYS A 161 28.41 -13.60 -11.34
C LYS A 161 27.41 -13.92 -10.23
N ILE A 162 26.96 -15.16 -10.17
CA ILE A 162 26.03 -15.69 -9.17
C ILE A 162 26.76 -16.73 -8.34
N ASP A 163 27.24 -16.35 -7.16
CA ASP A 163 27.99 -17.24 -6.27
C ASP A 163 27.06 -18.19 -5.51
N THR A 164 25.84 -17.74 -5.18
CA THR A 164 24.80 -18.54 -4.55
C THR A 164 23.56 -18.56 -5.44
N PRO A 165 22.97 -19.72 -5.75
CA PRO A 165 21.78 -19.81 -6.57
C PRO A 165 20.66 -18.89 -6.05
N ILE A 166 20.04 -18.13 -6.95
CA ILE A 166 18.87 -17.29 -6.65
C ILE A 166 17.65 -18.04 -7.12
N LEU A 167 16.79 -18.41 -6.19
CA LEU A 167 15.53 -19.09 -6.43
C LEU A 167 14.42 -18.25 -5.88
N GLU A 168 13.50 -17.79 -6.73
CA GLU A 168 12.41 -16.93 -6.31
C GLU A 168 11.08 -17.36 -6.94
N ARG A 169 10.03 -17.15 -6.19
CA ARG A 169 8.64 -17.38 -6.62
C ARG A 169 7.75 -16.26 -6.10
N PRO A 170 6.65 -15.97 -6.81
CA PRO A 170 5.75 -14.89 -6.37
C PRO A 170 4.99 -15.30 -5.11
N ALA A 171 5.03 -14.43 -4.11
CA ALA A 171 4.18 -14.51 -2.93
C ALA A 171 2.75 -14.04 -3.28
N ASN A 172 2.62 -12.97 -4.05
CA ASN A 172 1.35 -12.45 -4.52
C ASN A 172 1.19 -12.70 -6.02
N THR A 173 0.06 -13.28 -6.43
CA THR A 173 -0.20 -13.58 -7.85
C THR A 173 -0.50 -12.34 -8.68
N VAL A 174 -0.99 -11.26 -8.05
CA VAL A 174 -1.22 -9.97 -8.69
C VAL A 174 -0.45 -8.88 -7.96
N ARG A 175 0.42 -8.20 -8.70
CA ARG A 175 1.23 -7.08 -8.25
C ARG A 175 1.02 -5.94 -9.25
N SER A 176 -0.01 -5.14 -8.98
CA SER A 176 -0.51 -4.09 -9.87
C SER A 176 -0.11 -2.70 -9.41
N VAL A 177 0.14 -1.82 -10.36
CA VAL A 177 0.26 -0.38 -10.14
C VAL A 177 -0.79 0.33 -10.94
N MET A 178 -1.50 1.27 -10.29
CA MET A 178 -2.52 2.10 -10.91
C MET A 178 -2.02 3.53 -11.09
N ARG A 179 -1.98 3.97 -12.36
CA ARG A 179 -1.78 5.36 -12.76
C ARG A 179 -3.11 5.96 -13.20
N GLN A 180 -3.40 7.17 -12.75
CA GLN A 180 -4.67 7.83 -13.01
C GLN A 180 -4.50 9.08 -13.87
N PHE A 181 -5.42 9.25 -14.80
CA PHE A 181 -5.64 10.53 -15.46
C PHE A 181 -6.72 11.31 -14.69
N THR A 182 -6.36 12.40 -14.05
CA THR A 182 -7.25 13.20 -13.20
C THR A 182 -7.25 14.69 -13.54
N SER A 183 -6.27 15.16 -14.30
CA SER A 183 -6.12 16.56 -14.68
C SER A 183 -5.64 16.69 -16.12
N GLU A 184 -6.42 17.30 -16.98
CA GLU A 184 -6.01 17.57 -18.37
C GLU A 184 -4.67 18.32 -18.42
N THR A 185 -4.52 19.33 -17.56
CA THR A 185 -3.32 20.18 -17.52
C THR A 185 -2.05 19.42 -17.15
N LEU A 186 -2.13 18.49 -16.17
CA LEU A 186 -0.97 17.77 -15.64
C LEU A 186 -0.76 16.42 -16.32
N ASP A 187 -1.82 15.81 -16.85
CA ASP A 187 -1.79 14.41 -17.25
C ASP A 187 -1.74 14.20 -18.76
N LYS A 188 -2.26 15.14 -19.56
CA LYS A 188 -2.07 15.08 -21.02
C LYS A 188 -0.61 15.00 -21.48
N PRO A 189 0.33 15.73 -20.88
CA PRO A 189 1.74 15.64 -21.26
C PRO A 189 2.30 14.22 -21.18
N TRP A 190 2.13 13.54 -20.05
CA TRP A 190 2.64 12.17 -19.91
C TRP A 190 1.80 11.15 -20.70
N PHE A 191 0.49 11.37 -20.84
CA PHE A 191 -0.38 10.45 -21.58
C PHE A 191 0.08 10.26 -23.02
N TYR A 192 0.46 11.34 -23.69
CA TYR A 192 0.93 11.34 -25.08
C TYR A 192 2.44 11.10 -25.25
N ASP A 193 3.21 11.01 -24.16
CA ASP A 193 4.66 10.86 -24.24
C ASP A 193 5.07 9.44 -24.68
N ARG A 194 5.41 9.31 -25.97
CA ARG A 194 5.83 8.05 -26.58
C ARG A 194 7.17 7.53 -26.06
N GLU A 195 8.00 8.37 -25.46
CA GLU A 195 9.28 7.97 -24.87
C GLU A 195 9.12 7.51 -23.42
N MET A 196 8.25 8.18 -22.66
CA MET A 196 7.99 7.86 -21.25
C MET A 196 7.48 6.44 -21.08
N TRP A 197 6.48 6.04 -21.85
CA TRP A 197 5.77 4.76 -21.64
C TRP A 197 6.67 3.53 -21.72
N PRO A 198 7.53 3.36 -22.77
CA PRO A 198 8.44 2.22 -22.79
C PRO A 198 9.35 2.15 -21.58
N ARG A 199 9.85 3.28 -21.09
CA ARG A 199 10.76 3.33 -19.93
C ARG A 199 10.04 3.06 -18.61
N TYR A 200 8.87 3.68 -18.42
CA TYR A 200 8.05 3.44 -17.24
C TYR A 200 7.64 1.96 -17.12
N LEU A 201 7.12 1.37 -18.20
CA LEU A 201 6.71 -0.03 -18.20
C LEU A 201 7.89 -1.00 -18.08
N THR A 202 9.05 -0.65 -18.62
CA THR A 202 10.32 -1.41 -18.40
C THR A 202 10.70 -1.36 -16.92
N MET A 203 10.61 -0.20 -16.28
CA MET A 203 10.84 -0.05 -14.84
C MET A 203 9.88 -0.94 -14.05
N LEU A 204 8.57 -0.93 -14.33
CA LEU A 204 7.59 -1.78 -13.66
C LEU A 204 7.93 -3.28 -13.79
N ALA A 205 8.24 -3.75 -15.00
CA ALA A 205 8.63 -5.14 -15.24
C ALA A 205 9.93 -5.51 -14.49
N THR A 206 10.92 -4.61 -14.47
CA THR A 206 12.19 -4.79 -13.74
C THR A 206 11.94 -4.92 -12.23
N GLN A 207 10.98 -4.19 -11.69
CA GLN A 207 10.61 -4.28 -10.28
C GLN A 207 9.59 -5.39 -10.00
N ARG A 208 9.31 -6.27 -10.98
CA ARG A 208 8.46 -7.47 -10.83
C ARG A 208 6.98 -7.19 -10.60
N PHE A 209 6.49 -6.03 -10.98
CA PHE A 209 5.07 -5.87 -11.21
C PHE A 209 4.65 -6.74 -12.40
N ASN A 210 3.44 -7.26 -12.37
CA ASN A 210 2.89 -8.08 -13.43
C ASN A 210 1.60 -7.53 -14.05
N ARG A 211 1.13 -6.39 -13.53
CA ARG A 211 -0.05 -5.71 -14.06
C ARG A 211 0.15 -4.20 -14.01
N PHE A 212 -0.25 -3.52 -15.07
CA PHE A 212 -0.38 -2.08 -15.14
C PHE A 212 -1.85 -1.71 -15.29
N HIS A 213 -2.34 -0.79 -14.46
CA HIS A 213 -3.72 -0.32 -14.43
C HIS A 213 -3.75 1.17 -14.79
N LEU A 214 -4.32 1.50 -15.96
CA LEU A 214 -4.56 2.88 -16.38
C LEU A 214 -6.03 3.24 -16.12
N ALA A 215 -6.27 4.25 -15.27
CA ALA A 215 -7.60 4.61 -14.81
C ALA A 215 -8.02 6.02 -15.24
N PHE A 216 -9.29 6.15 -15.62
CA PHE A 216 -9.92 7.40 -16.06
C PHE A 216 -11.21 7.68 -15.27
N GLY A 217 -11.57 8.96 -15.14
CA GLY A 217 -12.81 9.38 -14.49
C GLY A 217 -12.80 9.33 -12.97
N LEU A 218 -11.65 9.13 -12.32
CA LEU A 218 -11.51 9.10 -10.86
C LEU A 218 -11.16 10.48 -10.28
N GLY A 219 -11.79 11.52 -10.67
CA GLY A 219 -11.48 12.87 -10.16
C GLY A 219 -12.54 13.42 -9.21
N TYR A 220 -13.74 12.83 -9.22
CA TYR A 220 -14.91 13.42 -8.59
C TYR A 220 -15.70 12.41 -7.77
N ASP A 221 -16.29 12.88 -6.67
CA ASP A 221 -17.18 12.07 -5.82
C ASP A 221 -18.63 12.22 -6.24
N SER A 222 -18.93 13.25 -7.04
CA SER A 222 -20.25 13.48 -7.61
C SER A 222 -20.12 14.31 -8.90
N LEU A 223 -21.10 14.27 -9.76
CA LEU A 223 -21.14 15.01 -11.03
C LEU A 223 -21.58 16.47 -10.84
N LYS A 224 -21.04 17.16 -9.83
CA LYS A 224 -21.30 18.57 -9.52
C LYS A 224 -19.99 19.36 -9.49
N ASN A 225 -20.06 20.62 -9.93
CA ASN A 225 -18.92 21.53 -9.94
C ASN A 225 -17.70 21.00 -10.71
N ILE A 226 -17.94 20.27 -11.78
CA ILE A 226 -16.90 19.73 -12.64
C ILE A 226 -16.09 20.86 -13.24
N ALA A 227 -14.79 20.88 -13.05
CA ALA A 227 -13.88 21.82 -13.67
C ALA A 227 -13.11 21.17 -14.83
N ASP A 228 -12.64 19.93 -14.63
CA ASP A 228 -11.96 19.15 -15.64
C ASP A 228 -12.84 17.98 -16.06
N SER A 229 -13.34 18.04 -17.29
CA SER A 229 -14.24 17.06 -17.86
C SER A 229 -13.57 16.15 -18.90
N TYR A 230 -12.29 16.35 -19.16
CA TYR A 230 -11.53 15.54 -20.10
C TYR A 230 -11.41 14.10 -19.58
N PHE A 231 -11.77 13.12 -20.37
CA PHE A 231 -11.85 11.71 -19.98
C PHE A 231 -12.79 11.41 -18.78
N LEU A 232 -13.66 12.34 -18.38
CA LEU A 232 -14.56 12.07 -17.27
C LEU A 232 -15.54 10.95 -17.62
N PHE A 233 -16.27 11.07 -18.75
CA PHE A 233 -17.05 9.97 -19.37
C PHE A 233 -16.26 9.46 -20.57
N LEU A 234 -15.51 8.38 -20.38
CA LEU A 234 -14.37 7.99 -21.21
C LEU A 234 -14.71 7.73 -22.69
N TYR A 235 -15.80 7.03 -22.96
CA TYR A 235 -16.06 6.40 -24.27
C TYR A 235 -15.97 7.34 -25.48
N PRO A 236 -16.68 8.50 -25.53
CA PRO A 236 -16.64 9.38 -26.69
C PRO A 236 -15.31 10.11 -26.88
N PHE A 237 -14.41 10.05 -25.90
CA PHE A 237 -13.04 10.54 -26.02
C PHE A 237 -12.11 9.55 -26.73
N LEU A 238 -12.54 8.30 -26.92
CA LEU A 238 -11.75 7.26 -27.56
C LEU A 238 -12.29 6.86 -28.94
N LEU A 239 -13.62 6.80 -29.09
CA LEU A 239 -14.21 6.30 -30.34
C LEU A 239 -15.64 6.80 -30.54
N SER A 240 -16.08 6.74 -31.78
CA SER A 240 -17.48 6.88 -32.17
C SER A 240 -18.11 5.50 -32.30
N VAL A 241 -19.29 5.31 -31.68
CA VAL A 241 -20.03 4.03 -31.72
C VAL A 241 -21.09 4.09 -32.82
N PRO A 242 -21.04 3.20 -33.84
CA PRO A 242 -22.06 3.17 -34.89
C PRO A 242 -23.48 3.04 -34.32
N GLY A 243 -24.43 3.75 -34.89
CA GLY A 243 -25.81 3.75 -34.43
C GLY A 243 -26.13 4.73 -33.28
N TYR A 244 -25.15 5.40 -32.76
CA TYR A 244 -25.29 6.42 -31.71
C TYR A 244 -24.64 7.73 -32.15
N GLY A 245 -25.35 8.84 -32.00
CA GLY A 245 -24.83 10.19 -32.27
C GLY A 245 -24.06 10.80 -31.12
N VAL A 246 -23.42 9.97 -30.27
CA VAL A 246 -22.79 10.40 -29.03
C VAL A 246 -21.42 10.99 -29.31
N ARG A 247 -21.17 12.18 -28.77
CA ARG A 247 -19.87 12.87 -28.86
C ARG A 247 -19.58 13.69 -27.61
N ALA A 248 -18.31 13.93 -27.35
CA ALA A 248 -17.87 14.94 -26.40
C ALA A 248 -17.71 16.29 -27.13
N THR A 249 -18.31 17.35 -26.60
CA THR A 249 -18.14 18.70 -27.16
C THR A 249 -16.69 19.17 -27.01
N ASN A 250 -16.26 20.08 -27.90
CA ASN A 250 -14.89 20.62 -27.91
C ASN A 250 -13.77 19.58 -28.07
N LEU A 251 -14.12 18.39 -28.57
CA LEU A 251 -13.15 17.34 -28.92
C LEU A 251 -13.20 17.11 -30.44
N SER A 252 -12.07 17.31 -31.10
CA SER A 252 -11.98 17.01 -32.54
C SER A 252 -11.87 15.50 -32.77
N ASP A 253 -12.31 15.05 -33.97
CA ASP A 253 -12.16 13.65 -34.38
C ASP A 253 -10.68 13.21 -34.38
N ALA A 254 -9.79 14.10 -34.82
CA ALA A 254 -8.35 13.83 -34.82
C ALA A 254 -7.79 13.62 -33.39
N GLU A 255 -8.27 14.38 -32.41
CA GLU A 255 -7.85 14.20 -31.02
C GLU A 255 -8.45 12.92 -30.42
N ARG A 256 -9.71 12.63 -30.69
CA ARG A 256 -10.34 11.36 -30.32
C ARG A 256 -9.56 10.16 -30.85
N ASP A 257 -9.24 10.17 -32.13
CA ASP A 257 -8.51 9.08 -32.78
C ASP A 257 -7.07 8.95 -32.22
N ARG A 258 -6.42 10.07 -31.94
CA ARG A 258 -5.12 10.09 -31.24
C ARG A 258 -5.21 9.52 -29.82
N ASN A 259 -6.30 9.76 -29.10
CA ASN A 259 -6.52 9.17 -27.77
C ASN A 259 -6.58 7.65 -27.84
N LEU A 260 -7.35 7.11 -28.78
CA LEU A 260 -7.46 5.66 -29.00
C LEU A 260 -6.12 5.06 -29.42
N GLU A 261 -5.41 5.70 -30.35
CA GLU A 261 -4.09 5.26 -30.78
C GLU A 261 -3.07 5.25 -29.61
N THR A 262 -3.16 6.25 -28.74
CA THR A 262 -2.32 6.32 -27.54
C THR A 262 -2.67 5.18 -26.57
N LEU A 263 -3.94 4.89 -26.34
CA LEU A 263 -4.36 3.78 -25.48
C LEU A 263 -3.88 2.42 -26.03
N ARG A 264 -3.99 2.22 -27.36
CA ARG A 264 -3.47 1.02 -28.05
C ARG A 264 -1.96 0.88 -27.83
N PHE A 265 -1.22 1.96 -28.09
CA PHE A 265 0.22 1.97 -27.92
C PHE A 265 0.62 1.62 -26.46
N ILE A 266 -0.01 2.20 -25.47
CA ILE A 266 0.24 1.89 -24.06
C ILE A 266 -0.01 0.40 -23.79
N GLY A 267 -1.12 -0.14 -24.29
CA GLY A 267 -1.47 -1.55 -24.15
C GLY A 267 -0.44 -2.48 -24.80
N GLU A 268 -0.03 -2.19 -26.04
CA GLU A 268 0.98 -2.94 -26.78
C GLU A 268 2.33 -2.92 -26.05
N GLN A 269 2.77 -1.75 -25.57
CA GLN A 269 4.01 -1.62 -24.81
C GLN A 269 3.94 -2.38 -23.47
N THR A 270 2.75 -2.44 -22.86
CA THR A 270 2.51 -3.20 -21.62
C THR A 270 2.68 -4.70 -21.88
N VAL A 271 1.98 -5.24 -22.85
CA VAL A 271 2.00 -6.67 -23.18
C VAL A 271 3.38 -7.11 -23.69
N ALA A 272 4.06 -6.27 -24.49
CA ALA A 272 5.41 -6.55 -24.98
C ALA A 272 6.43 -6.77 -23.84
N ARG A 273 6.14 -6.26 -22.64
CA ARG A 273 6.97 -6.45 -21.42
C ARG A 273 6.47 -7.58 -20.52
N GLY A 274 5.50 -8.36 -20.97
CA GLY A 274 4.90 -9.43 -20.18
C GLY A 274 3.96 -8.95 -19.07
N LEU A 275 3.55 -7.68 -19.06
CA LEU A 275 2.59 -7.14 -18.10
C LEU A 275 1.16 -7.35 -18.59
N ALA A 276 0.23 -7.61 -17.68
CA ALA A 276 -1.19 -7.53 -17.95
C ALA A 276 -1.64 -6.06 -17.99
N PHE A 277 -2.52 -5.70 -18.93
CA PHE A 277 -3.04 -4.34 -19.03
C PHE A 277 -4.49 -4.28 -18.54
N GLN A 278 -4.74 -3.44 -17.53
CA GLN A 278 -6.08 -3.19 -16.98
C GLN A 278 -6.51 -1.76 -17.29
N LEU A 279 -7.75 -1.61 -17.79
CA LEU A 279 -8.39 -0.32 -18.01
C LEU A 279 -9.35 -0.02 -16.86
N GLY A 280 -9.20 1.13 -16.21
CA GLY A 280 -10.13 1.61 -15.19
C GLY A 280 -11.11 2.64 -15.75
N ILE A 281 -12.40 2.37 -15.62
CA ILE A 281 -13.49 3.27 -16.05
C ILE A 281 -14.31 3.59 -14.80
N TRP A 282 -14.05 4.74 -14.21
CA TRP A 282 -14.59 5.08 -12.91
C TRP A 282 -15.88 5.90 -12.98
N MET A 283 -16.15 6.56 -14.12
CA MET A 283 -17.33 7.38 -14.30
C MET A 283 -18.19 6.85 -15.45
N HIS A 284 -19.46 6.67 -15.17
CA HIS A 284 -20.48 6.25 -16.13
C HIS A 284 -21.64 7.25 -16.23
N GLY A 285 -21.72 8.21 -15.32
CA GLY A 285 -22.63 9.34 -15.49
C GLY A 285 -22.14 10.26 -16.62
N TYR A 286 -23.05 10.76 -17.45
CA TYR A 286 -22.74 11.58 -18.63
C TYR A 286 -23.27 13.01 -18.56
N ARG A 287 -23.91 13.38 -17.46
CA ARG A 287 -24.46 14.74 -17.24
C ARG A 287 -23.88 15.31 -15.94
N TRP A 288 -23.38 16.52 -16.02
CA TRP A 288 -22.87 17.28 -14.87
C TRP A 288 -23.43 18.69 -14.82
N PRO A 289 -24.75 18.82 -14.48
CA PRO A 289 -25.41 20.11 -14.37
C PRO A 289 -24.75 20.99 -13.31
N GLY A 290 -24.80 22.31 -13.47
CA GLY A 290 -24.18 23.23 -12.53
C GLY A 290 -22.66 23.24 -12.56
N SER A 291 -22.06 22.81 -13.67
CA SER A 291 -20.59 22.75 -13.86
C SER A 291 -20.15 23.72 -14.97
N PRO A 292 -20.22 25.06 -14.76
CA PRO A 292 -19.95 26.05 -15.81
C PRO A 292 -18.49 26.08 -16.28
N ARG A 293 -17.56 25.48 -15.51
CA ARG A 293 -16.15 25.37 -15.88
C ARG A 293 -15.82 24.16 -16.74
N ALA A 294 -16.74 23.21 -16.88
CA ALA A 294 -16.53 22.01 -17.66
C ALA A 294 -16.35 22.35 -19.16
N GLN A 295 -15.20 21.98 -19.71
CA GLN A 295 -14.86 22.26 -21.13
C GLN A 295 -15.59 21.34 -22.10
N ASN A 296 -15.93 20.13 -21.66
CA ASN A 296 -16.60 19.12 -22.46
C ASN A 296 -17.93 18.75 -21.82
N THR A 297 -18.95 18.54 -22.66
CA THR A 297 -20.24 17.93 -22.31
C THR A 297 -20.49 16.75 -23.25
N ILE A 298 -21.40 15.87 -22.87
CA ILE A 298 -21.76 14.72 -23.72
C ILE A 298 -23.08 14.99 -24.38
N GLU A 299 -23.08 14.98 -25.71
CA GLU A 299 -24.25 15.13 -26.55
C GLU A 299 -24.67 13.82 -27.20
N GLY A 300 -25.93 13.73 -27.64
CA GLY A 300 -26.49 12.57 -28.36
C GLY A 300 -26.82 11.38 -27.46
N LEU A 301 -26.74 11.49 -26.12
CA LEU A 301 -27.07 10.42 -25.18
C LEU A 301 -28.36 10.74 -24.43
N THR A 302 -29.27 9.78 -24.35
CA THR A 302 -30.53 9.87 -23.58
C THR A 302 -30.52 8.84 -22.45
N ALA A 303 -31.48 8.91 -21.53
CA ALA A 303 -31.62 7.93 -20.46
C ALA A 303 -31.83 6.50 -21.00
N GLU A 304 -32.63 6.36 -22.08
CA GLU A 304 -32.95 5.08 -22.69
C GLU A 304 -31.74 4.47 -23.42
N THR A 305 -30.91 5.30 -24.05
CA THR A 305 -29.75 4.84 -24.82
C THR A 305 -28.49 4.71 -23.96
N HIS A 306 -28.49 5.19 -22.72
CA HIS A 306 -27.29 5.27 -21.85
C HIS A 306 -26.66 3.89 -21.59
N GLY A 307 -27.43 2.94 -21.05
CA GLY A 307 -26.91 1.58 -20.78
C GLY A 307 -26.47 0.84 -22.04
N PRO A 308 -27.35 0.77 -23.09
CA PRO A 308 -26.97 0.20 -24.39
C PRO A 308 -25.70 0.82 -24.99
N TYR A 309 -25.56 2.14 -24.93
CA TYR A 309 -24.36 2.83 -25.43
C TYR A 309 -23.12 2.41 -24.66
N CYS A 310 -23.18 2.41 -23.32
CA CYS A 310 -22.03 2.00 -22.48
C CYS A 310 -21.60 0.56 -22.79
N ARG A 311 -22.55 -0.36 -22.98
CA ARG A 311 -22.29 -1.73 -23.40
C ARG A 311 -21.53 -1.78 -24.72
N ASP A 312 -22.08 -1.15 -25.76
CA ASP A 312 -21.56 -1.25 -27.13
C ASP A 312 -20.23 -0.49 -27.25
N ALA A 313 -20.09 0.64 -26.56
CA ALA A 313 -18.85 1.40 -26.48
C ALA A 313 -17.74 0.61 -25.75
N LEU A 314 -18.05 -0.03 -24.64
CA LEU A 314 -17.09 -0.88 -23.93
C LEU A 314 -16.66 -2.06 -24.80
N THR A 315 -17.60 -2.72 -25.48
CA THR A 315 -17.29 -3.78 -26.46
C THR A 315 -16.31 -3.25 -27.52
N ALA A 316 -16.62 -2.10 -28.13
CA ALA A 316 -15.79 -1.50 -29.18
C ALA A 316 -14.37 -1.13 -28.67
N VAL A 317 -14.23 -0.56 -27.47
CA VAL A 317 -12.93 -0.27 -26.84
C VAL A 317 -12.13 -1.55 -26.65
N LEU A 318 -12.74 -2.60 -26.10
CA LEU A 318 -12.08 -3.88 -25.87
C LEU A 318 -11.64 -4.57 -27.16
N GLN A 319 -12.44 -4.46 -28.23
CA GLN A 319 -12.07 -4.98 -29.55
C GLN A 319 -10.98 -4.13 -30.20
N ALA A 320 -11.04 -2.81 -30.08
CA ALA A 320 -10.05 -1.88 -30.60
C ALA A 320 -8.69 -1.99 -29.87
N CYS A 321 -8.68 -2.39 -28.60
CA CYS A 321 -7.49 -2.53 -27.76
C CYS A 321 -7.37 -3.94 -27.19
N PRO A 322 -6.98 -4.97 -27.96
CA PRO A 322 -6.94 -6.36 -27.51
C PRO A 322 -5.94 -6.63 -26.40
N ALA A 323 -5.01 -5.73 -26.14
CA ALA A 323 -4.09 -5.77 -25.00
C ALA A 323 -4.78 -5.65 -23.64
N ILE A 324 -5.98 -5.07 -23.57
CA ILE A 324 -6.74 -4.92 -22.30
C ILE A 324 -7.23 -6.30 -21.85
N SER A 325 -6.69 -6.80 -20.75
CA SER A 325 -7.03 -8.11 -20.16
C SER A 325 -7.95 -8.02 -18.94
N ALA A 326 -8.17 -6.81 -18.41
CA ALA A 326 -9.09 -6.55 -17.31
C ALA A 326 -9.71 -5.15 -17.41
N VAL A 327 -10.93 -4.99 -16.89
CA VAL A 327 -11.60 -3.69 -16.72
C VAL A 327 -11.97 -3.49 -15.25
N ALA A 328 -11.63 -2.33 -14.69
CA ALA A 328 -12.05 -1.93 -13.35
C ALA A 328 -13.23 -0.97 -13.46
N LEU A 329 -14.31 -1.29 -12.74
CA LEU A 329 -15.57 -0.55 -12.80
C LEU A 329 -15.95 -0.04 -11.40
N ARG A 330 -16.33 1.25 -11.33
CA ARG A 330 -16.85 1.88 -10.12
C ARG A 330 -18.37 1.73 -10.13
N ILE A 331 -18.87 0.78 -9.32
CA ILE A 331 -20.28 0.35 -9.40
C ILE A 331 -21.21 1.07 -8.42
N HIS A 332 -20.73 1.99 -7.62
CA HIS A 332 -21.53 2.76 -6.66
C HIS A 332 -21.84 4.19 -7.14
N GLY A 333 -22.69 4.91 -6.39
CA GLY A 333 -23.27 6.21 -6.76
C GLY A 333 -22.27 7.28 -7.21
N GLU A 334 -21.01 7.24 -6.74
CA GLU A 334 -19.97 8.17 -7.19
C GLU A 334 -19.56 7.97 -8.66
N SER A 335 -19.96 6.89 -9.31
CA SER A 335 -19.81 6.72 -10.77
C SER A 335 -20.83 7.53 -11.59
N GLY A 336 -21.75 8.21 -10.92
CA GLY A 336 -22.88 8.88 -11.54
C GLY A 336 -24.06 7.93 -11.88
N ILE A 337 -23.98 6.67 -11.44
CA ILE A 337 -25.03 5.66 -11.54
C ILE A 337 -25.54 5.36 -10.13
N ALA A 338 -26.84 5.45 -9.89
CA ALA A 338 -27.42 5.20 -8.58
C ALA A 338 -27.08 3.79 -8.09
N GLU A 339 -26.84 3.64 -6.78
CA GLU A 339 -26.65 2.33 -6.18
C GLU A 339 -27.87 1.45 -6.38
N GLY A 340 -27.67 0.13 -6.53
CA GLY A 340 -28.76 -0.80 -6.84
C GLY A 340 -29.24 -0.79 -8.31
N SER A 341 -28.59 -0.05 -9.21
CA SER A 341 -28.92 -0.05 -10.64
C SER A 341 -28.41 -1.32 -11.33
N TYR A 342 -28.89 -2.49 -10.87
CA TYR A 342 -28.40 -3.80 -11.33
C TYR A 342 -28.57 -4.00 -12.84
N ASP A 343 -29.67 -3.57 -13.43
CA ASP A 343 -29.96 -3.76 -14.86
C ASP A 343 -29.02 -2.93 -15.74
N PHE A 344 -28.65 -1.73 -15.29
CA PHE A 344 -27.61 -0.94 -15.96
C PHE A 344 -26.27 -1.68 -15.96
N TRP A 345 -25.85 -2.19 -14.80
CA TRP A 345 -24.57 -2.87 -14.68
C TRP A 345 -24.55 -4.22 -15.38
N LYS A 346 -25.65 -5.00 -15.35
CA LYS A 346 -25.78 -6.21 -16.18
C LYS A 346 -25.58 -5.89 -17.67
N THR A 347 -26.17 -4.78 -18.13
CA THR A 347 -26.01 -4.31 -19.52
C THR A 347 -24.53 -3.96 -19.80
N VAL A 348 -23.85 -3.25 -18.92
CA VAL A 348 -22.42 -2.91 -19.08
C VAL A 348 -21.54 -4.17 -19.06
N PHE A 349 -21.79 -5.11 -18.14
CA PHE A 349 -21.03 -6.38 -18.05
C PHE A 349 -21.20 -7.24 -19.30
N ASP A 350 -22.41 -7.23 -19.93
CA ASP A 350 -22.63 -7.89 -21.21
C ASP A 350 -21.71 -7.32 -22.31
N GLY A 351 -21.36 -6.04 -22.24
CA GLY A 351 -20.37 -5.42 -23.13
C GLY A 351 -18.97 -6.05 -23.02
N VAL A 352 -18.58 -6.47 -21.82
CA VAL A 352 -17.33 -7.22 -21.63
C VAL A 352 -17.45 -8.60 -22.28
N LYS A 353 -18.55 -9.30 -22.04
CA LYS A 353 -18.80 -10.62 -22.65
C LYS A 353 -18.78 -10.57 -24.19
N ARG A 354 -19.38 -9.55 -24.78
CA ARG A 354 -19.48 -9.36 -26.26
C ARG A 354 -18.15 -9.08 -26.95
N CYS A 355 -17.09 -8.73 -26.21
CA CYS A 355 -15.78 -8.52 -26.86
C CYS A 355 -15.16 -9.79 -27.47
N GLY A 356 -15.72 -10.97 -27.17
CA GLY A 356 -15.36 -12.25 -27.79
C GLY A 356 -14.08 -12.91 -27.20
N ARG A 357 -13.55 -12.40 -26.11
CA ARG A 357 -12.38 -12.95 -25.42
C ARG A 357 -12.50 -12.85 -23.90
N ARG A 358 -11.63 -13.54 -23.17
CA ARG A 358 -11.64 -13.52 -21.72
C ARG A 358 -11.04 -12.21 -21.19
N VAL A 359 -11.84 -11.43 -20.46
CA VAL A 359 -11.46 -10.16 -19.82
C VAL A 359 -11.96 -10.19 -18.37
N GLU A 360 -11.10 -9.92 -17.41
CA GLU A 360 -11.47 -9.86 -16.00
C GLU A 360 -12.35 -8.63 -15.74
N ILE A 361 -13.44 -8.81 -14.99
CA ILE A 361 -14.27 -7.73 -14.47
C ILE A 361 -13.81 -7.47 -13.02
N ASP A 362 -13.23 -6.31 -12.77
CA ASP A 362 -12.76 -5.89 -11.45
C ASP A 362 -13.73 -4.87 -10.86
N LEU A 363 -14.43 -5.25 -9.80
CA LEU A 363 -15.45 -4.44 -9.15
C LEU A 363 -14.87 -3.72 -7.94
N HIS A 364 -15.00 -2.39 -7.91
CA HIS A 364 -14.68 -1.61 -6.72
C HIS A 364 -15.67 -1.94 -5.60
N ALA A 365 -15.15 -2.38 -4.43
CA ALA A 365 -15.97 -2.98 -3.38
C ALA A 365 -16.97 -2.04 -2.69
N LYS A 366 -16.78 -0.71 -2.74
CA LYS A 366 -17.71 0.26 -2.16
C LYS A 366 -19.08 0.15 -2.85
N GLY A 367 -20.15 0.07 -2.07
CA GLY A 367 -21.50 -0.08 -2.60
C GLY A 367 -21.81 -1.43 -3.28
N ILE A 368 -20.97 -2.45 -3.09
CA ILE A 368 -21.15 -3.78 -3.66
C ILE A 368 -21.98 -4.67 -2.74
N ASP A 369 -22.82 -5.51 -3.34
CA ASP A 369 -23.53 -6.60 -2.66
C ASP A 369 -23.46 -7.89 -3.50
N THR A 370 -24.03 -8.95 -2.96
CA THR A 370 -24.06 -10.27 -3.60
C THR A 370 -24.73 -10.23 -4.97
N THR A 371 -25.83 -9.48 -5.11
CA THR A 371 -26.58 -9.34 -6.38
C THR A 371 -25.71 -8.75 -7.49
N MET A 372 -24.89 -7.75 -7.16
CA MET A 372 -23.95 -7.15 -8.12
C MET A 372 -22.82 -8.11 -8.50
N ILE A 373 -22.30 -8.84 -7.52
CA ILE A 373 -21.26 -9.86 -7.77
C ILE A 373 -21.81 -10.96 -8.67
N ASP A 374 -23.00 -11.48 -8.37
CA ASP A 374 -23.66 -12.53 -9.14
C ASP A 374 -23.97 -12.08 -10.58
N ALA A 375 -24.36 -10.82 -10.76
CA ALA A 375 -24.54 -10.24 -12.09
C ALA A 375 -23.25 -10.23 -12.93
N ALA A 376 -22.11 -9.96 -12.32
CA ALA A 376 -20.82 -10.04 -12.99
C ALA A 376 -20.40 -11.50 -13.26
N LEU A 377 -20.57 -12.41 -12.30
CA LEU A 377 -20.28 -13.85 -12.44
C LEU A 377 -21.12 -14.50 -13.55
N ALA A 378 -22.37 -14.08 -13.71
CA ALA A 378 -23.28 -14.58 -14.77
C ALA A 378 -22.78 -14.31 -16.20
N THR A 379 -21.81 -13.43 -16.39
CA THR A 379 -21.16 -13.22 -17.70
C THR A 379 -20.25 -14.38 -18.11
N GLY A 380 -19.81 -15.21 -17.16
CA GLY A 380 -18.77 -16.25 -17.35
C GLY A 380 -17.35 -15.68 -17.43
N MET A 381 -17.15 -14.36 -17.22
CA MET A 381 -15.84 -13.74 -17.14
C MET A 381 -15.23 -13.93 -15.75
N PRO A 382 -13.89 -13.91 -15.61
CA PRO A 382 -13.29 -13.84 -14.29
C PRO A 382 -13.74 -12.58 -13.55
N VAL A 383 -14.11 -12.73 -12.29
CA VAL A 383 -14.53 -11.61 -11.45
C VAL A 383 -13.54 -11.42 -10.31
N ASN A 384 -13.11 -10.18 -10.13
CA ASN A 384 -12.34 -9.74 -9.00
C ASN A 384 -13.10 -8.65 -8.26
N VAL A 385 -13.00 -8.64 -6.93
CA VAL A 385 -13.51 -7.56 -6.09
C VAL A 385 -12.35 -6.87 -5.44
N SER A 386 -12.29 -5.54 -5.58
CA SER A 386 -11.18 -4.71 -5.09
C SER A 386 -11.60 -3.85 -3.91
N PRO A 387 -11.50 -4.35 -2.66
CA PRO A 387 -11.71 -3.56 -1.45
C PRO A 387 -10.52 -2.63 -1.20
N LYS A 388 -10.80 -1.50 -0.52
CA LYS A 388 -9.77 -0.61 -0.01
C LYS A 388 -9.10 -1.24 1.21
N TYR A 389 -7.77 -1.17 1.28
CA TYR A 389 -7.01 -1.81 2.37
C TYR A 389 -7.20 -1.11 3.72
N TRP A 390 -6.76 0.14 3.83
CA TRP A 390 -6.93 1.01 4.99
C TRP A 390 -7.78 2.22 4.60
N ALA A 391 -9.04 1.99 4.30
CA ALA A 391 -9.90 3.01 3.73
C ALA A 391 -9.23 3.67 2.48
N GLU A 392 -9.12 4.98 2.41
CA GLU A 392 -8.41 5.69 1.35
C GLU A 392 -6.99 6.14 1.75
N HIS A 393 -6.36 5.38 2.64
CA HIS A 393 -5.06 5.69 3.23
C HIS A 393 -4.13 4.46 3.23
N LEU A 394 -2.91 4.67 3.69
CA LEU A 394 -1.94 3.62 4.02
C LEU A 394 -1.75 3.61 5.54
N GLY A 395 -2.28 2.60 6.21
CA GLY A 395 -2.06 2.35 7.64
C GLY A 395 -0.86 1.45 7.91
N MET A 396 -0.81 0.86 9.09
CA MET A 396 0.22 -0.13 9.45
C MET A 396 0.02 -1.45 8.68
N PRO A 397 1.07 -2.28 8.52
CA PRO A 397 1.05 -3.44 7.62
C PRO A 397 0.37 -4.68 8.24
N TYR A 398 -0.87 -4.55 8.64
CA TYR A 398 -1.70 -5.66 9.12
C TYR A 398 -3.15 -5.50 8.65
N HIS A 399 -3.91 -6.58 8.69
CA HIS A 399 -5.35 -6.54 8.42
C HIS A 399 -6.08 -5.86 9.58
N GLN A 400 -6.79 -4.76 9.31
CA GLN A 400 -7.47 -3.95 10.31
C GLN A 400 -8.36 -4.80 11.22
N ALA A 401 -8.11 -4.74 12.54
CA ALA A 401 -8.78 -5.58 13.50
C ALA A 401 -10.26 -5.20 13.68
N ALA A 402 -10.58 -3.92 13.71
CA ALA A 402 -11.97 -3.48 13.80
C ALA A 402 -12.20 -2.19 13.03
N ILE A 403 -13.39 -2.04 12.47
CA ILE A 403 -13.87 -0.80 11.88
C ILE A 403 -14.48 0.07 12.97
N ARG A 404 -14.42 1.37 12.79
CA ARG A 404 -14.99 2.32 13.73
C ARG A 404 -16.51 2.18 13.82
N GLU A 405 -17.05 2.32 15.01
CA GLU A 405 -18.48 2.18 15.26
C GLU A 405 -19.35 3.09 14.39
N LEU A 406 -18.90 4.35 14.17
CA LEU A 406 -19.62 5.31 13.32
C LEU A 406 -19.64 4.92 11.82
N GLU A 407 -18.80 4.00 11.40
CA GLU A 407 -18.74 3.48 10.03
C GLU A 407 -19.48 2.15 9.87
N MET A 408 -19.93 1.56 11.00
CA MET A 408 -20.71 0.33 10.97
C MET A 408 -22.13 0.60 10.47
N PRO A 409 -22.73 -0.35 9.74
CA PRO A 409 -24.13 -0.26 9.36
C PRO A 409 -25.01 -0.27 10.60
N VAL A 410 -25.95 0.68 10.69
CA VAL A 410 -26.94 0.73 11.78
C VAL A 410 -28.32 0.71 11.15
N ALA A 411 -29.14 -0.24 11.58
CA ALA A 411 -30.52 -0.34 11.12
C ALA A 411 -31.28 1.00 11.39
N GLY A 412 -31.95 1.52 10.36
CA GLY A 412 -32.69 2.78 10.45
C GLY A 412 -31.85 4.06 10.45
N ARG A 413 -30.54 3.98 10.29
CA ARG A 413 -29.69 5.17 10.06
C ARG A 413 -29.90 5.64 8.63
N SER A 414 -30.62 6.75 8.45
CA SER A 414 -30.63 7.48 7.19
C SER A 414 -29.37 8.34 7.14
N GLY A 415 -28.53 8.15 6.12
CA GLY A 415 -27.35 8.95 5.90
C GLY A 415 -27.72 10.32 5.32
N ALA A 416 -27.01 11.37 5.73
CA ALA A 416 -27.05 12.67 5.07
C ALA A 416 -25.82 12.82 4.14
N GLY A 417 -25.98 13.49 3.02
CA GLY A 417 -24.89 13.78 2.08
C GLY A 417 -24.30 12.52 1.44
N LEU A 418 -22.97 12.36 1.47
CA LEU A 418 -22.29 11.24 0.81
C LEU A 418 -22.57 9.88 1.44
N MET A 419 -23.07 9.83 2.67
CA MET A 419 -23.48 8.57 3.32
C MET A 419 -24.73 7.96 2.67
N THR A 420 -25.61 8.76 2.08
CA THR A 420 -26.78 8.29 1.33
C THR A 420 -26.42 7.49 0.08
N LEU A 421 -25.23 7.71 -0.47
CA LEU A 421 -24.75 6.99 -1.64
C LEU A 421 -24.41 5.51 -1.39
N SER A 422 -24.34 5.11 -0.12
CA SER A 422 -24.03 3.73 0.30
C SER A 422 -25.21 3.05 1.00
N GLU A 423 -26.34 3.76 1.18
CA GLU A 423 -27.51 3.20 1.84
C GLU A 423 -28.21 2.15 0.99
N GLY A 424 -28.52 1.04 1.58
CA GLY A 424 -29.36 -0.01 1.01
C GLY A 424 -28.68 -0.98 0.05
N ALA A 425 -27.58 -0.60 -0.61
CA ALA A 425 -26.87 -1.47 -1.54
C ALA A 425 -25.78 -2.32 -0.89
N ARG A 426 -25.30 -1.91 0.29
CA ARG A 426 -24.26 -2.63 1.01
C ARG A 426 -24.58 -2.74 2.50
N ILE A 427 -24.56 -3.97 3.00
CA ILE A 427 -24.71 -4.26 4.42
C ILE A 427 -23.39 -3.98 5.16
N ALA A 428 -22.25 -4.22 4.50
CA ALA A 428 -20.92 -4.03 5.05
C ALA A 428 -20.48 -2.57 5.03
N THR A 429 -19.35 -2.30 5.63
CA THR A 429 -18.83 -0.96 5.81
C THR A 429 -18.47 -0.27 4.49
N ARG A 430 -18.46 1.05 4.51
CA ARG A 430 -18.14 1.90 3.37
C ARG A 430 -16.74 1.67 2.83
N TYR A 431 -15.76 1.44 3.70
CA TYR A 431 -14.35 1.31 3.38
C TYR A 431 -13.76 -0.07 3.66
N GLY A 432 -14.43 -0.91 4.43
CA GLY A 432 -13.96 -2.24 4.77
C GLY A 432 -14.09 -3.24 3.63
N TYR A 433 -13.53 -4.39 3.83
CA TYR A 433 -13.67 -5.57 2.97
C TYR A 433 -14.27 -6.75 3.74
N ALA A 434 -14.77 -6.46 4.86
CA ALA A 434 -15.41 -7.20 5.91
C ALA A 434 -15.99 -8.55 5.51
N ASP A 435 -17.12 -8.49 4.84
CA ASP A 435 -17.96 -9.60 4.42
C ASP A 435 -17.49 -10.30 3.12
N LEU A 436 -16.36 -9.89 2.55
CA LEU A 436 -15.89 -10.38 1.26
C LEU A 436 -14.95 -11.59 1.37
N LEU A 437 -14.35 -11.85 2.55
CA LEU A 437 -13.31 -12.84 2.76
C LEU A 437 -13.83 -14.25 3.08
N ARG A 438 -15.02 -14.61 2.59
CA ARG A 438 -15.59 -15.96 2.69
C ARG A 438 -14.71 -16.97 1.95
N ASP A 439 -14.55 -18.16 2.49
CA ASP A 439 -13.77 -19.23 1.83
C ASP A 439 -14.53 -19.90 0.67
N ASP A 440 -15.86 -19.79 0.63
CA ASP A 440 -16.75 -20.35 -0.41
C ASP A 440 -16.99 -19.42 -1.61
N ARG A 441 -16.29 -18.27 -1.70
CA ARG A 441 -16.46 -17.28 -2.77
C ARG A 441 -16.00 -17.79 -4.14
N GLN A 442 -16.69 -17.34 -5.19
CA GLN A 442 -16.35 -17.64 -6.59
C GLN A 442 -15.62 -16.49 -7.31
N TYR A 443 -15.32 -15.42 -6.60
CA TYR A 443 -14.56 -14.27 -7.07
C TYR A 443 -13.20 -14.21 -6.38
N THR A 444 -12.26 -13.52 -7.01
CA THR A 444 -10.98 -13.21 -6.37
C THR A 444 -11.04 -11.89 -5.64
N ILE A 445 -10.13 -11.68 -4.68
CA ILE A 445 -9.97 -10.42 -3.95
C ILE A 445 -8.57 -9.89 -4.19
N ARG A 446 -8.49 -8.61 -4.55
CA ARG A 446 -7.24 -7.86 -4.68
C ARG A 446 -7.37 -6.56 -3.91
N HIS A 447 -6.51 -6.36 -2.92
CA HIS A 447 -6.55 -5.16 -2.09
C HIS A 447 -6.14 -3.93 -2.87
N ARG A 448 -6.93 -2.85 -2.78
CA ARG A 448 -6.58 -1.56 -3.36
C ARG A 448 -5.96 -0.67 -2.30
N VAL A 449 -4.73 -0.22 -2.56
CA VAL A 449 -3.99 0.67 -1.66
C VAL A 449 -4.01 2.08 -2.22
N PHE A 450 -4.64 2.98 -1.47
CA PHE A 450 -4.76 4.40 -1.85
C PHE A 450 -3.56 5.20 -1.34
N SER A 451 -3.18 6.23 -2.09
CA SER A 451 -2.09 7.15 -1.75
C SER A 451 -2.54 8.31 -0.85
N GLY A 452 -3.62 8.14 -0.07
CA GLY A 452 -4.19 9.23 0.74
C GLY A 452 -3.31 9.70 1.89
N THR A 453 -2.48 8.83 2.44
CA THR A 453 -1.59 9.14 3.56
C THR A 453 -0.38 9.97 3.12
N GLN A 454 0.28 9.54 2.05
CA GLN A 454 1.53 10.14 1.56
C GLN A 454 1.49 10.17 0.04
N ARG A 455 1.46 11.38 -0.54
CA ARG A 455 1.22 11.59 -1.97
C ARG A 455 2.42 12.18 -2.69
N LEU A 456 3.31 12.84 -1.94
CA LEU A 456 4.40 13.65 -2.47
C LEU A 456 5.77 13.24 -1.93
N LEU A 457 5.92 13.12 -0.61
CA LEU A 457 7.19 12.77 0.02
C LEU A 457 7.53 11.29 -0.25
N LEU A 458 8.82 11.01 -0.38
CA LEU A 458 9.29 9.65 -0.65
C LEU A 458 8.90 8.68 0.46
N TRP A 459 8.41 7.52 0.06
CA TRP A 459 8.18 6.36 0.92
C TRP A 459 9.01 5.17 0.45
N GLY A 460 9.61 4.44 1.39
CA GLY A 460 10.37 3.24 1.08
C GLY A 460 10.85 2.53 2.35
N ASP A 461 9.96 1.70 2.94
CA ASP A 461 10.30 0.82 4.06
C ASP A 461 10.23 -0.64 3.64
N PRO A 462 11.38 -1.31 3.40
CA PRO A 462 11.40 -2.72 3.03
C PRO A 462 10.76 -3.65 4.07
N GLY A 463 10.91 -3.34 5.36
CA GLY A 463 10.29 -4.13 6.42
C GLY A 463 8.76 -4.06 6.40
N ALA A 464 8.21 -2.87 6.20
CA ALA A 464 6.78 -2.67 6.06
C ALA A 464 6.28 -3.28 4.74
N ALA A 465 6.97 -3.07 3.61
CA ALA A 465 6.57 -3.63 2.32
C ALA A 465 6.52 -5.18 2.34
N ALA A 466 7.49 -5.83 3.00
CA ALA A 466 7.45 -7.28 3.21
C ALA A 466 6.26 -7.73 4.07
N ALA A 467 5.94 -6.96 5.10
CA ALA A 467 4.78 -7.24 5.96
C ALA A 467 3.45 -7.01 5.21
N TYR A 468 3.33 -5.94 4.43
CA TYR A 468 2.19 -5.73 3.53
C TYR A 468 2.05 -6.87 2.51
N SER A 469 3.16 -7.33 1.92
CA SER A 469 3.15 -8.45 0.98
C SER A 469 2.49 -9.69 1.57
N ARG A 470 2.86 -10.05 2.80
CA ARG A 470 2.24 -11.17 3.54
C ARG A 470 0.77 -10.91 3.85
N MET A 471 0.42 -9.67 4.19
CA MET A 471 -0.96 -9.27 4.44
C MET A 471 -1.81 -9.32 3.17
N PHE A 472 -1.28 -8.98 1.99
CA PHE A 472 -2.02 -9.00 0.72
C PHE A 472 -2.42 -10.41 0.26
N GLN A 473 -1.88 -11.47 0.87
CA GLN A 473 -2.33 -12.85 0.70
C GLN A 473 -3.41 -13.28 1.71
N PHE A 474 -3.80 -12.37 2.60
CA PHE A 474 -4.70 -12.66 3.71
C PHE A 474 -5.98 -13.34 3.22
N CYS A 475 -6.31 -14.48 3.86
CA CYS A 475 -7.49 -15.27 3.54
C CYS A 475 -7.66 -15.59 2.04
N GLY A 476 -6.56 -15.90 1.35
CA GLY A 476 -6.59 -16.29 -0.07
C GLY A 476 -6.81 -15.13 -1.04
N SER A 477 -6.50 -13.89 -0.64
CA SER A 477 -6.44 -12.76 -1.54
C SER A 477 -5.28 -12.91 -2.54
N THR A 478 -5.39 -12.28 -3.72
CA THR A 478 -4.44 -12.46 -4.83
C THR A 478 -3.27 -11.49 -4.82
N GLY A 479 -3.36 -10.43 -4.03
CA GLY A 479 -2.34 -9.39 -3.99
C GLY A 479 -2.92 -7.98 -3.89
N ALA A 480 -2.27 -7.00 -4.51
CA ALA A 480 -2.69 -5.62 -4.43
C ALA A 480 -2.60 -4.85 -5.75
N ASP A 481 -3.42 -3.79 -5.82
CA ASP A 481 -3.39 -2.73 -6.83
C ASP A 481 -3.00 -1.43 -6.11
N LEU A 482 -1.74 -0.99 -6.32
CA LEU A 482 -1.16 0.17 -5.64
C LEU A 482 -1.41 1.43 -6.45
N MET A 483 -2.04 2.43 -5.85
CA MET A 483 -2.04 3.77 -6.42
C MET A 483 -0.66 4.38 -6.26
N GLU A 484 -0.05 4.77 -7.37
CA GLU A 484 1.28 5.37 -7.35
C GLU A 484 1.30 6.73 -6.65
N PRO A 485 2.45 7.21 -6.20
CA PRO A 485 2.62 8.60 -5.75
C PRO A 485 2.11 9.61 -6.80
N LEU A 486 1.68 10.77 -6.35
CA LEU A 486 1.11 11.85 -7.18
C LEU A 486 -0.26 11.54 -7.84
N THR A 487 -0.86 10.38 -7.60
CA THR A 487 -2.13 9.98 -8.21
C THR A 487 -3.25 11.02 -8.01
N CYS A 488 -3.30 11.67 -6.85
CA CYS A 488 -4.31 12.69 -6.57
C CYS A 488 -3.91 14.10 -7.03
N ARG A 489 -2.76 14.29 -7.65
CA ARG A 489 -2.28 15.61 -8.07
C ARG A 489 -3.17 16.19 -9.16
N GLY A 490 -3.67 17.42 -8.96
CA GLY A 490 -4.56 18.11 -9.87
C GLY A 490 -5.99 17.57 -9.91
N ARG A 491 -6.38 16.72 -8.96
CA ARG A 491 -7.75 16.19 -8.84
C ARG A 491 -8.78 17.33 -8.85
N ARG A 492 -9.95 17.09 -9.45
CA ARG A 492 -11.05 18.06 -9.64
C ARG A 492 -10.66 19.26 -10.52
N GLY A 493 -9.71 19.09 -11.43
CA GLY A 493 -9.31 20.13 -12.36
C GLY A 493 -8.56 21.31 -11.71
N THR A 494 -7.92 21.08 -10.55
CA THR A 494 -7.11 22.08 -9.87
C THR A 494 -5.66 22.10 -10.30
N GLY A 495 -5.28 21.31 -11.34
CA GLY A 495 -3.93 21.25 -11.85
C GLY A 495 -3.44 22.60 -12.35
N VAL A 496 -2.25 23.00 -11.89
CA VAL A 496 -1.54 24.18 -12.34
C VAL A 496 -0.40 23.73 -13.24
N ARG A 497 -0.21 24.41 -14.39
CA ARG A 497 0.91 24.12 -15.29
C ARG A 497 2.24 24.20 -14.52
N GLY A 498 3.13 23.27 -14.79
CA GLY A 498 4.45 23.18 -14.17
C GLY A 498 4.80 21.74 -13.79
N SER A 499 5.68 21.59 -12.83
CA SER A 499 6.13 20.30 -12.34
C SER A 499 4.98 19.52 -11.68
N ARG A 500 4.73 18.30 -12.17
CA ARG A 500 3.78 17.37 -11.53
C ARG A 500 4.30 16.95 -10.15
N VAL A 501 5.60 16.89 -9.95
CA VAL A 501 6.24 16.57 -8.66
C VAL A 501 6.17 17.74 -7.68
N GLY A 502 5.96 18.96 -8.17
CA GLY A 502 5.80 20.16 -7.36
C GLY A 502 7.10 20.79 -6.86
N TYR A 503 8.24 20.51 -7.47
CA TYR A 503 9.48 21.22 -7.17
C TYR A 503 9.47 22.62 -7.77
N THR A 504 10.03 23.59 -7.05
CA THR A 504 10.38 24.94 -7.55
C THR A 504 11.88 25.05 -7.84
N ASP A 505 12.72 24.23 -7.21
CA ASP A 505 14.14 24.14 -7.54
C ASP A 505 14.33 23.26 -8.78
N PRO A 506 14.70 23.82 -9.95
CA PRO A 506 14.86 23.03 -11.17
C PRO A 506 15.97 22.00 -11.09
N ARG A 507 16.89 22.11 -10.13
CA ARG A 507 17.94 21.12 -9.89
C ARG A 507 17.40 19.83 -9.26
N LEU A 508 16.19 19.87 -8.71
CA LEU A 508 15.50 18.73 -8.12
C LEU A 508 14.46 18.13 -9.06
N GLU A 509 14.16 18.79 -10.20
CA GLU A 509 13.14 18.32 -11.13
C GLU A 509 13.59 17.01 -11.80
N PRO A 510 12.80 15.92 -11.72
CA PRO A 510 13.09 14.70 -12.47
C PRO A 510 12.66 14.86 -13.93
N ARG A 511 13.20 14.03 -14.82
CA ARG A 511 12.79 14.03 -16.23
C ARG A 511 11.31 13.68 -16.38
N TRP A 512 10.88 12.61 -15.70
CA TRP A 512 9.47 12.22 -15.56
C TRP A 512 9.11 12.16 -14.09
N ASP A 513 7.85 12.35 -13.77
CA ASP A 513 7.35 12.39 -12.40
C ASP A 513 7.68 11.11 -11.60
N TRP A 514 7.64 9.95 -12.26
CA TRP A 514 7.94 8.66 -11.63
C TRP A 514 9.43 8.43 -11.33
N ASP A 515 10.37 9.14 -11.98
CA ASP A 515 11.80 9.00 -11.70
C ASP A 515 12.15 9.32 -10.24
N LYS A 516 11.42 10.26 -9.60
CA LYS A 516 11.58 10.53 -8.17
C LYS A 516 11.33 9.28 -7.32
N TYR A 517 10.45 8.39 -7.76
CA TYR A 517 9.89 7.30 -6.95
C TYR A 517 10.42 5.91 -7.34
N THR A 518 11.53 5.81 -8.07
CA THR A 518 12.13 4.53 -8.50
C THR A 518 12.35 3.57 -7.32
N TYR A 519 12.82 4.09 -6.19
CA TYR A 519 12.98 3.30 -4.97
C TYR A 519 11.65 2.77 -4.41
N TRP A 520 10.56 3.55 -4.47
CA TRP A 520 9.22 3.13 -4.09
C TRP A 520 8.75 1.93 -4.92
N TYR A 521 8.89 2.01 -6.25
CA TYR A 521 8.52 0.91 -7.13
C TYR A 521 9.38 -0.32 -6.87
N ARG A 522 10.67 -0.14 -6.63
CA ARG A 522 11.60 -1.24 -6.31
C ARG A 522 11.19 -1.98 -5.03
N VAL A 523 10.99 -1.25 -3.96
CA VAL A 523 10.63 -1.82 -2.66
C VAL A 523 9.29 -2.55 -2.73
N TRP A 524 8.26 -1.91 -3.27
CA TRP A 524 6.95 -2.54 -3.40
C TRP A 524 6.96 -3.75 -4.34
N GLY A 525 7.43 -3.58 -5.55
CA GLY A 525 7.37 -4.62 -6.56
C GLY A 525 8.18 -5.86 -6.18
N ARG A 526 9.43 -5.67 -5.72
CA ARG A 526 10.31 -6.76 -5.31
C ARG A 526 9.80 -7.50 -4.09
N LEU A 527 9.32 -6.79 -3.08
CA LEU A 527 8.83 -7.42 -1.84
C LEU A 527 7.41 -7.97 -1.96
N MET A 528 6.55 -7.41 -2.80
CA MET A 528 5.30 -8.06 -3.16
C MET A 528 5.52 -9.36 -3.95
N TYR A 529 6.60 -9.43 -4.73
CA TYR A 529 6.98 -10.67 -5.41
C TYR A 529 7.58 -11.67 -4.42
N ASN A 530 8.58 -11.27 -3.66
CA ASN A 530 9.23 -12.13 -2.66
C ASN A 530 9.52 -11.34 -1.39
N PRO A 531 8.73 -11.52 -0.31
CA PRO A 531 8.94 -10.78 0.94
C PRO A 531 10.26 -11.12 1.66
N GLU A 532 10.95 -12.17 1.23
CA GLU A 532 12.27 -12.58 1.75
C GLU A 532 13.43 -12.12 0.84
N THR A 533 13.16 -11.20 -0.10
CA THR A 533 14.19 -10.65 -0.99
C THR A 533 15.37 -10.07 -0.21
N ASP A 534 16.60 -10.37 -0.66
CA ASP A 534 17.82 -9.87 -0.03
C ASP A 534 17.91 -8.33 -0.11
N ALA A 535 18.44 -7.72 0.95
CA ALA A 535 18.57 -6.28 1.06
C ALA A 535 19.42 -5.65 -0.06
N GLU A 536 20.36 -6.38 -0.63
CA GLU A 536 21.20 -5.88 -1.72
C GLU A 536 20.38 -5.42 -2.93
N VAL A 537 19.18 -6.00 -3.14
CA VAL A 537 18.29 -5.63 -4.25
C VAL A 537 17.88 -4.15 -4.19
N TRP A 538 17.52 -3.63 -3.01
CA TRP A 538 17.16 -2.21 -2.89
C TRP A 538 18.34 -1.32 -2.51
N LEU A 539 19.39 -1.86 -1.90
CA LEU A 539 20.61 -1.10 -1.59
C LEU A 539 21.34 -0.67 -2.88
N ARG A 540 21.21 -1.43 -3.97
CA ARG A 540 21.78 -1.05 -5.27
C ARG A 540 21.35 0.34 -5.74
N GLU A 541 20.13 0.78 -5.40
CA GLU A 541 19.64 2.12 -5.74
C GLU A 541 20.52 3.24 -5.14
N PHE A 542 21.19 2.95 -4.05
CA PHE A 542 22.09 3.89 -3.35
C PHE A 542 23.58 3.53 -3.52
N GLY A 543 23.93 2.82 -4.59
CA GLY A 543 25.30 2.39 -4.90
C GLY A 543 25.73 1.07 -4.24
N GLY A 544 24.83 0.37 -3.55
CA GLY A 544 25.09 -0.94 -2.94
C GLY A 544 26.00 -0.92 -1.71
N GLY A 545 26.20 -2.10 -1.12
CA GLY A 545 27.11 -2.32 -0.02
C GLY A 545 26.76 -1.61 1.31
N SER A 546 27.75 -1.47 2.20
CA SER A 546 27.55 -0.90 3.54
C SER A 546 27.24 0.61 3.53
N ALA A 547 27.74 1.35 2.53
CA ALA A 547 27.54 2.80 2.40
C ALA A 547 26.09 3.16 2.05
N ALA A 548 25.35 2.27 1.38
CA ALA A 548 23.96 2.44 1.01
C ALA A 548 23.00 2.24 2.20
N ARG A 549 23.40 1.47 3.22
CA ARG A 549 22.53 1.09 4.34
C ARG A 549 21.98 2.26 5.15
N PRO A 550 22.75 3.30 5.50
CA PRO A 550 22.23 4.44 6.25
C PRO A 550 21.13 5.19 5.46
N TRP A 551 21.28 5.36 4.14
CA TRP A 551 20.25 5.98 3.29
C TRP A 551 18.94 5.20 3.30
N ALA A 552 19.02 3.88 3.06
CA ALA A 552 17.86 3.01 3.10
C ALA A 552 17.19 2.97 4.49
N SER A 553 18.00 2.93 5.58
CA SER A 553 17.49 2.94 6.95
C SER A 553 16.81 4.27 7.31
N ALA A 554 17.38 5.40 6.89
CA ALA A 554 16.79 6.72 7.12
C ALA A 554 15.39 6.82 6.48
N LEU A 555 15.29 6.43 5.21
CA LEU A 555 14.00 6.46 4.51
C LEU A 555 13.01 5.45 5.11
N ALA A 556 13.46 4.24 5.45
CA ALA A 556 12.60 3.23 6.07
C ALA A 556 11.97 3.71 7.39
N ARG A 557 12.78 4.34 8.26
CA ARG A 557 12.27 4.90 9.51
C ARG A 557 11.29 6.04 9.29
N ALA A 558 11.63 6.98 8.42
CA ALA A 558 10.76 8.11 8.08
C ALA A 558 9.41 7.63 7.50
N SER A 559 9.44 6.61 6.65
CA SER A 559 8.26 6.05 5.98
C SER A 559 7.23 5.40 6.92
N ARG A 560 7.60 5.08 8.16
CA ARG A 560 6.67 4.53 9.18
C ARG A 560 5.82 5.59 9.87
N ILE A 561 6.26 6.84 9.86
CA ILE A 561 5.67 7.92 10.65
C ILE A 561 4.20 8.15 10.25
N LEU A 562 3.93 8.45 9.01
CA LEU A 562 2.58 8.77 8.56
C LEU A 562 1.61 7.57 8.61
N PRO A 563 1.99 6.33 8.27
CA PRO A 563 1.15 5.16 8.48
C PRO A 563 0.76 4.91 9.96
N ILE A 564 1.66 5.18 10.91
CA ILE A 564 1.36 5.09 12.34
C ILE A 564 0.34 6.17 12.73
N VAL A 565 0.57 7.42 12.32
CA VAL A 565 -0.40 8.53 12.56
C VAL A 565 -1.76 8.19 11.98
N THR A 566 -1.81 7.70 10.74
CA THR A 566 -3.03 7.30 10.05
C THR A 566 -3.80 6.22 10.81
N THR A 567 -3.10 5.20 11.32
CA THR A 567 -3.72 4.10 12.05
C THR A 567 -4.25 4.56 13.43
N ALA A 568 -3.47 5.35 14.15
CA ALA A 568 -3.75 5.72 15.53
C ALA A 568 -4.69 6.93 15.69
N HIS A 569 -4.81 7.79 14.68
CA HIS A 569 -5.60 9.02 14.75
C HIS A 569 -6.07 9.43 13.36
N MET A 570 -7.34 9.18 13.05
CA MET A 570 -7.90 9.39 11.72
C MET A 570 -9.14 10.28 11.74
N PRO A 571 -8.99 11.57 11.50
CA PRO A 571 -10.15 12.51 11.44
C PRO A 571 -11.15 12.16 10.35
N SER A 572 -10.69 11.65 9.21
CA SER A 572 -11.54 11.14 8.14
C SER A 572 -10.88 9.98 7.38
N ALA A 573 -11.64 8.93 7.13
CA ALA A 573 -11.24 7.80 6.30
C ALA A 573 -11.18 8.14 4.80
N ALA A 574 -11.77 9.26 4.38
CA ALA A 574 -11.74 9.73 3.01
C ALA A 574 -10.50 10.59 2.73
N CYS A 575 -9.76 10.25 1.70
CA CYS A 575 -8.51 10.95 1.35
C CYS A 575 -8.73 12.40 0.88
N ASP A 576 -9.94 12.74 0.44
CA ASP A 576 -10.32 14.10 0.03
C ASP A 576 -10.68 15.00 1.20
N ALA A 577 -10.81 14.47 2.41
CA ALA A 577 -11.08 15.21 3.63
C ALA A 577 -9.90 15.19 4.62
N TYR A 578 -8.90 14.35 4.39
CA TYR A 578 -7.74 14.27 5.26
C TYR A 578 -6.48 13.90 4.46
N TRP A 579 -5.44 14.70 4.65
CA TRP A 579 -4.13 14.48 4.04
C TRP A 579 -3.03 14.72 5.11
N PRO A 580 -2.61 13.68 5.82
CA PRO A 580 -1.70 13.83 6.97
C PRO A 580 -0.32 14.36 6.61
N GLU A 581 0.13 14.16 5.38
CA GLU A 581 1.40 14.71 4.88
C GLU A 581 1.41 16.26 4.89
N ILE A 582 0.28 16.88 4.57
CA ILE A 582 0.05 18.35 4.66
C ILE A 582 -1.19 18.58 5.54
N TYR A 583 -1.06 18.22 6.79
CA TYR A 583 -2.13 18.21 7.78
C TYR A 583 -2.76 19.58 8.01
N TRP A 584 -4.06 19.69 7.81
CA TRP A 584 -4.81 20.95 7.89
C TRP A 584 -5.14 21.42 9.31
N ASN A 585 -4.70 20.75 10.34
CA ASN A 585 -4.88 21.00 11.76
C ASN A 585 -6.29 20.71 12.31
N GLN A 586 -6.51 19.46 12.77
CA GLN A 586 -7.65 19.17 13.65
C GLN A 586 -7.47 19.94 14.96
N ALA A 587 -8.39 20.86 15.27
CA ALA A 587 -8.28 21.71 16.44
C ALA A 587 -8.56 20.96 17.75
N MET A 588 -7.94 21.39 18.86
CA MET A 588 -8.25 20.92 20.20
C MET A 588 -9.45 21.68 20.79
N VAL A 589 -9.60 22.96 20.40
CA VAL A 589 -10.66 23.84 20.87
C VAL A 589 -11.59 24.20 19.73
N GLY A 590 -12.84 23.74 19.82
CA GLY A 590 -13.84 23.97 18.79
C GLY A 590 -13.82 22.94 17.66
N GLU A 591 -14.92 22.86 16.93
CA GLU A 591 -15.04 21.94 15.81
C GLU A 591 -14.34 22.50 14.55
N PRO A 592 -13.69 21.63 13.74
CA PRO A 592 -13.13 22.05 12.47
C PRO A 592 -14.24 22.44 11.51
N GLN A 593 -13.94 23.43 10.65
CA GLN A 593 -14.90 23.92 9.65
C GLN A 593 -15.30 22.86 8.61
N TYR A 594 -14.48 21.81 8.43
CA TYR A 594 -14.69 20.84 7.38
C TYR A 594 -14.36 19.42 7.85
N ASN A 595 -15.38 18.66 8.17
CA ASN A 595 -15.33 17.19 8.20
C ASN A 595 -16.72 16.68 7.73
N PRO A 596 -16.88 16.35 6.43
CA PRO A 596 -18.17 15.97 5.85
C PRO A 596 -18.62 14.56 6.26
N TYR A 597 -17.73 13.77 6.85
CA TYR A 597 -18.01 12.40 7.23
C TYR A 597 -18.26 12.26 8.74
N GLY A 598 -19.15 11.38 9.14
CA GLY A 598 -19.44 11.04 10.53
C GLY A 598 -18.38 10.18 11.23
N ASP A 599 -17.14 10.25 10.78
CA ASP A 599 -16.04 9.37 11.24
C ASP A 599 -15.54 9.70 12.65
N THR A 600 -15.79 10.93 13.11
CA THR A 600 -15.42 11.40 14.43
C THR A 600 -16.70 11.83 15.18
N PRO A 601 -16.91 11.40 16.45
CA PRO A 601 -18.05 11.86 17.22
C PRO A 601 -17.95 13.34 17.55
N SER A 602 -19.10 14.02 17.74
CA SER A 602 -19.13 15.40 18.21
C SER A 602 -18.82 15.49 19.71
N PRO A 603 -18.12 16.55 20.13
CA PRO A 603 -17.47 17.58 19.31
C PRO A 603 -16.29 17.01 18.53
N LYS A 604 -16.17 17.38 17.25
CA LYS A 604 -15.12 16.88 16.34
C LYS A 604 -13.75 17.51 16.64
N THR A 605 -13.31 17.40 17.88
CA THR A 605 -12.03 17.94 18.35
C THR A 605 -10.93 16.89 18.24
N PHE A 606 -9.65 17.32 18.33
CA PHE A 606 -8.48 16.45 18.21
C PHE A 606 -8.53 15.26 19.19
N GLN A 607 -8.91 15.51 20.45
CA GLN A 607 -8.98 14.46 21.48
C GLN A 607 -10.13 13.47 21.30
N ASN A 608 -11.13 13.78 20.48
CA ASN A 608 -12.25 12.90 20.17
C ASN A 608 -12.09 12.11 18.88
N VAL A 609 -11.07 12.41 18.09
CA VAL A 609 -10.78 11.64 16.86
C VAL A 609 -10.55 10.17 17.22
N SER A 610 -11.32 9.30 16.56
CA SER A 610 -11.16 7.86 16.73
C SER A 610 -9.93 7.35 15.97
N PRO A 611 -9.14 6.41 16.50
CA PRO A 611 -8.21 5.62 15.73
C PRO A 611 -8.92 4.98 14.54
N LEU A 612 -8.19 4.71 13.45
CA LEU A 612 -8.76 3.94 12.34
C LEU A 612 -8.98 2.48 12.74
N ASP A 613 -8.17 1.96 13.66
CA ASP A 613 -8.42 0.69 14.34
C ASP A 613 -8.67 0.89 15.84
N PRO A 614 -9.93 1.09 16.27
CA PRO A 614 -10.27 1.37 17.66
C PRO A 614 -10.14 0.13 18.57
N ARG A 615 -9.87 -1.06 18.00
CA ARG A 615 -9.66 -2.26 18.80
C ARG A 615 -8.28 -2.32 19.42
N LEU A 616 -7.28 -1.85 18.68
CA LEU A 616 -5.90 -1.92 19.12
C LEU A 616 -5.39 -0.60 19.69
N PHE A 617 -5.97 0.54 19.32
CA PHE A 617 -5.51 1.86 19.74
C PHE A 617 -6.57 2.58 20.56
N SER A 618 -6.11 3.26 21.62
CA SER A 618 -6.98 4.10 22.46
C SER A 618 -7.18 5.47 21.83
N ARG A 619 -8.41 6.00 21.90
CA ARG A 619 -8.70 7.39 21.64
C ARG A 619 -8.05 8.26 22.73
N ILE A 620 -7.62 9.46 22.36
CA ILE A 620 -6.93 10.39 23.29
C ILE A 620 -7.78 10.66 24.54
N GLY A 621 -9.08 10.96 24.36
CA GLY A 621 -10.00 11.23 25.47
C GLY A 621 -10.20 10.05 26.40
N ASP A 622 -10.30 8.82 25.84
CA ASP A 622 -10.48 7.59 26.62
C ASP A 622 -9.23 7.28 27.47
N PHE A 623 -8.04 7.45 26.88
CA PHE A 623 -6.80 7.26 27.61
C PHE A 623 -6.60 8.29 28.76
N ALA A 624 -7.01 9.54 28.54
CA ALA A 624 -7.00 10.52 29.62
C ALA A 624 -7.89 10.10 30.79
N GLU A 625 -9.04 9.50 30.50
CA GLU A 625 -9.95 8.96 31.53
C GLU A 625 -9.34 7.76 32.27
N GLU A 626 -8.73 6.82 31.54
CA GLU A 626 -8.00 5.68 32.14
C GLU A 626 -6.92 6.17 33.11
N LEU A 627 -6.13 7.19 32.72
CA LEU A 627 -5.11 7.80 33.58
C LEU A 627 -5.68 8.33 34.87
N LEU A 628 -6.81 9.05 34.81
CA LEU A 628 -7.47 9.64 35.99
C LEU A 628 -8.08 8.58 36.91
N LYS A 629 -8.57 7.46 36.37
CA LYS A 629 -9.08 6.34 37.14
C LYS A 629 -7.96 5.46 37.74
N GLY A 630 -6.76 5.48 37.17
CA GLY A 630 -5.67 4.57 37.51
C GLY A 630 -5.83 3.19 36.92
N GLU A 631 -6.50 3.14 35.81
CA GLU A 631 -6.73 1.93 35.03
C GLU A 631 -5.97 2.02 33.71
N ARG A 632 -5.73 0.91 33.08
CA ARG A 632 -5.19 0.83 31.71
C ARG A 632 -5.91 -0.25 30.94
N SER A 633 -6.40 0.10 29.77
CA SER A 633 -6.74 -0.91 28.78
C SER A 633 -5.48 -1.56 28.20
N ALA A 634 -5.65 -2.72 27.60
CA ALA A 634 -4.54 -3.35 26.89
C ALA A 634 -4.21 -2.69 25.53
N LYS A 635 -5.02 -1.73 25.08
CA LYS A 635 -4.83 -0.98 23.84
C LYS A 635 -3.57 -0.13 23.87
N TYR A 636 -2.99 0.12 22.70
CA TYR A 636 -1.86 1.04 22.55
C TYR A 636 -2.33 2.47 22.77
N SER A 637 -1.67 3.16 23.69
CA SER A 637 -2.03 4.50 24.11
C SER A 637 -1.49 5.59 23.15
N PRO A 638 -2.10 6.78 23.11
CA PRO A 638 -1.56 7.92 22.36
C PRO A 638 -0.14 8.32 22.77
N VAL A 639 0.26 8.03 24.01
CA VAL A 639 1.61 8.33 24.52
C VAL A 639 2.62 7.29 24.01
N GLU A 640 2.23 6.00 23.91
CA GLU A 640 3.05 4.99 23.24
C GLU A 640 3.25 5.32 21.77
N VAL A 641 2.19 5.74 21.08
CA VAL A 641 2.28 6.19 19.69
C VAL A 641 3.21 7.41 19.58
N ALA A 642 3.11 8.38 20.50
CA ALA A 642 3.97 9.56 20.47
C ALA A 642 5.45 9.20 20.56
N TRP A 643 5.85 8.31 21.49
CA TRP A 643 7.27 7.94 21.58
C TRP A 643 7.73 7.03 20.42
N TRP A 644 6.86 6.22 19.78
CA TRP A 644 7.20 5.54 18.52
C TRP A 644 7.55 6.55 17.42
N LEU A 645 6.74 7.61 17.28
CA LEU A 645 6.97 8.67 16.28
C LEU A 645 8.28 9.43 16.56
N GLU A 646 8.58 9.73 17.84
CA GLU A 646 9.86 10.32 18.27
C GLU A 646 11.04 9.41 17.89
N ASP A 647 10.98 8.13 18.24
CA ASP A 647 12.07 7.16 17.98
C ASP A 647 12.33 6.97 16.49
N PHE A 648 11.26 6.90 15.65
CA PHE A 648 11.42 6.84 14.22
C PHE A 648 12.00 8.12 13.62
N ALA A 649 11.52 9.29 14.07
CA ALA A 649 12.02 10.57 13.61
C ALA A 649 13.50 10.78 13.96
N ASP A 650 13.87 10.53 15.20
CA ASP A 650 15.25 10.67 15.69
C ASP A 650 16.17 9.64 15.03
N GLY A 651 15.70 8.40 14.90
CA GLY A 651 16.42 7.36 14.19
C GLY A 651 16.67 7.69 12.71
N ALA A 652 15.68 8.26 12.01
CA ALA A 652 15.81 8.66 10.61
C ALA A 652 16.87 9.77 10.43
N VAL A 653 16.84 10.79 11.29
CA VAL A 653 17.82 11.88 11.25
C VAL A 653 19.23 11.38 11.59
N ASN A 654 19.36 10.51 12.59
CA ASN A 654 20.65 9.91 12.96
C ASN A 654 21.23 9.04 11.81
N ASP A 655 20.36 8.34 11.09
CA ASP A 655 20.78 7.56 9.91
C ASP A 655 21.24 8.47 8.76
N LEU A 656 20.55 9.61 8.51
CA LEU A 656 21.02 10.61 7.55
C LEU A 656 22.37 11.20 7.91
N LEU A 657 22.62 11.49 9.19
CA LEU A 657 23.91 11.99 9.64
C LEU A 657 25.03 10.97 9.38
N ARG A 658 24.74 9.68 9.58
CA ARG A 658 25.68 8.59 9.26
C ARG A 658 25.89 8.39 7.78
N ALA A 659 24.87 8.64 6.96
CA ALA A 659 24.93 8.55 5.50
C ALA A 659 25.81 9.63 4.88
N GLY A 660 25.99 10.78 5.54
CA GLY A 660 26.83 11.87 5.10
C GLY A 660 26.14 12.84 4.15
N LYS A 661 26.93 13.60 3.36
CA LYS A 661 26.40 14.62 2.48
C LYS A 661 25.82 14.00 1.18
N PRO A 662 24.59 14.30 0.81
CA PRO A 662 23.97 13.78 -0.41
C PRO A 662 24.60 14.45 -1.64
N GLN A 663 25.34 13.70 -2.47
CA GLN A 663 25.94 14.20 -3.70
C GLN A 663 25.01 14.05 -4.92
N PRO A 664 24.49 12.83 -5.26
CA PRO A 664 23.52 12.66 -6.31
C PRO A 664 22.20 13.38 -6.01
N VAL A 665 21.50 13.81 -7.06
CA VAL A 665 20.21 14.50 -6.93
C VAL A 665 19.16 13.67 -6.21
N ASP A 666 19.13 12.36 -6.45
CA ASP A 666 18.18 11.46 -5.81
C ASP A 666 18.40 11.36 -4.31
N LEU A 667 19.66 11.32 -3.86
CA LEU A 667 19.96 11.37 -2.42
C LEU A 667 19.63 12.73 -1.80
N ARG A 668 19.72 13.83 -2.57
CA ARG A 668 19.28 15.15 -2.09
C ARG A 668 17.76 15.20 -1.89
N ARG A 669 16.97 14.67 -2.86
CA ARG A 669 15.52 14.53 -2.75
C ARG A 669 15.15 13.69 -1.52
N LEU A 670 15.82 12.52 -1.37
CA LEU A 670 15.62 11.63 -0.23
C LEU A 670 15.91 12.33 1.11
N ALA A 671 17.05 13.02 1.22
CA ALA A 671 17.43 13.69 2.46
C ALA A 671 16.43 14.77 2.87
N ILE A 672 15.92 15.56 1.91
CA ILE A 672 14.89 16.57 2.15
C ILE A 672 13.62 15.90 2.65
N ASP A 673 13.11 14.91 1.93
CA ASP A 673 11.86 14.25 2.25
C ASP A 673 11.90 13.51 3.59
N VAL A 674 13.02 12.88 3.93
CA VAL A 674 13.25 12.23 5.24
C VAL A 674 13.24 13.24 6.39
N GLN A 675 13.93 14.38 6.21
CA GLN A 675 13.95 15.44 7.23
C GLN A 675 12.56 16.00 7.48
N MET A 676 11.79 16.25 6.42
CA MET A 676 10.40 16.73 6.53
C MET A 676 9.52 15.71 7.25
N GLN A 677 9.60 14.42 6.88
CA GLN A 677 8.83 13.36 7.55
C GLN A 677 9.21 13.24 9.04
N ALA A 678 10.49 13.33 9.37
CA ALA A 678 10.95 13.34 10.76
C ALA A 678 10.37 14.54 11.54
N GLY A 679 10.32 15.72 10.91
CA GLY A 679 9.65 16.90 11.47
C GLY A 679 8.16 16.67 11.70
N LEU A 680 7.45 16.03 10.75
CA LEU A 680 6.04 15.65 10.91
C LEU A 680 5.85 14.66 12.06
N GLY A 681 6.74 13.68 12.21
CA GLY A 681 6.73 12.72 13.33
C GLY A 681 6.81 13.42 14.69
N ARG A 682 7.75 14.33 14.84
CA ARG A 682 7.91 15.13 16.08
C ARG A 682 6.71 16.06 16.33
N PHE A 683 6.15 16.64 15.27
CA PHE A 683 4.91 17.42 15.36
C PHE A 683 3.75 16.61 15.95
N PHE A 684 3.46 15.45 15.35
CA PHE A 684 2.35 14.61 15.81
C PHE A 684 2.60 14.05 17.21
N ALA A 685 3.84 13.66 17.53
CA ALA A 685 4.19 13.19 18.87
C ALA A 685 3.88 14.24 19.95
N ALA A 686 4.35 15.47 19.75
CA ALA A 686 4.08 16.57 20.66
C ALA A 686 2.57 16.92 20.73
N LYS A 687 1.88 16.87 19.61
CA LYS A 687 0.43 17.16 19.54
C LYS A 687 -0.39 16.05 20.24
N PHE A 688 -0.04 14.78 20.14
CA PHE A 688 -0.69 13.70 20.88
C PHE A 688 -0.57 13.90 22.40
N ARG A 689 0.65 14.20 22.88
CA ARG A 689 0.88 14.50 24.29
C ARG A 689 0.05 15.71 24.75
N SER A 690 0.05 16.79 23.95
CA SER A 690 -0.77 17.96 24.21
C SER A 690 -2.26 17.64 24.28
N GLY A 691 -2.76 16.79 23.37
CA GLY A 691 -4.15 16.36 23.34
C GLY A 691 -4.57 15.60 24.59
N VAL A 692 -3.71 14.67 25.09
CA VAL A 692 -3.98 13.95 26.34
C VAL A 692 -4.00 14.88 27.53
N LEU A 693 -3.02 15.79 27.64
CA LEU A 693 -2.96 16.79 28.72
C LEU A 693 -4.18 17.74 28.69
N TYR A 694 -4.57 18.17 27.51
CA TYR A 694 -5.77 18.99 27.34
C TYR A 694 -7.04 18.22 27.74
N ALA A 695 -7.16 16.94 27.39
CA ALA A 695 -8.27 16.09 27.79
C ALA A 695 -8.31 15.82 29.31
N ILE A 696 -7.15 15.76 29.98
CA ILE A 696 -7.07 15.74 31.47
C ILE A 696 -7.63 17.05 32.04
N HIS A 697 -7.22 18.21 31.49
CA HIS A 697 -7.75 19.49 31.91
C HIS A 697 -9.27 19.59 31.74
N GLU A 698 -9.80 19.17 30.58
CA GLU A 698 -11.26 19.21 30.33
C GLU A 698 -12.07 18.42 31.38
N ARG A 699 -11.50 17.33 31.92
CA ARG A 699 -12.14 16.46 32.91
C ARG A 699 -11.97 16.92 34.36
N THR A 700 -10.90 17.63 34.65
CA THR A 700 -10.49 17.94 36.02
C THR A 700 -10.51 19.43 36.34
N GLY A 701 -10.48 20.30 35.34
CA GLY A 701 -10.25 21.74 35.52
C GLY A 701 -8.82 22.09 35.97
N ASP A 702 -7.91 21.11 36.05
CA ASP A 702 -6.54 21.31 36.53
C ASP A 702 -5.76 22.26 35.61
N ARG A 703 -5.28 23.37 36.20
CA ARG A 703 -4.54 24.39 35.48
C ARG A 703 -3.19 23.92 34.95
N ARG A 704 -2.48 23.07 35.71
CA ARG A 704 -1.15 22.56 35.34
C ARG A 704 -1.25 21.66 34.10
N ALA A 705 -2.33 20.86 34.00
CA ALA A 705 -2.57 20.03 32.81
C ALA A 705 -2.74 20.92 31.55
N LEU A 706 -3.43 22.07 31.65
CA LEU A 706 -3.58 23.00 30.55
C LEU A 706 -2.27 23.73 30.21
N GLU A 707 -1.48 24.12 31.22
CA GLU A 707 -0.15 24.73 31.02
C GLU A 707 0.80 23.79 30.29
N GLU A 708 0.87 22.53 30.68
CA GLU A 708 1.71 21.52 30.03
C GLU A 708 1.16 21.17 28.63
N ALA A 709 -0.18 21.15 28.43
CA ALA A 709 -0.79 20.98 27.12
C ALA A 709 -0.34 22.10 26.16
N LEU A 710 -0.43 23.35 26.61
CA LEU A 710 -0.01 24.51 25.84
C LEU A 710 1.48 24.47 25.49
N LYS A 711 2.34 24.11 26.45
CA LYS A 711 3.77 23.95 26.23
C LYS A 711 4.09 22.88 25.18
N ALA A 712 3.46 21.70 25.27
CA ALA A 712 3.60 20.63 24.29
C ALA A 712 3.11 21.06 22.89
N TYR A 713 2.01 21.82 22.82
CA TYR A 713 1.49 22.29 21.54
C TYR A 713 2.37 23.37 20.90
N ARG A 714 2.96 24.25 21.68
CA ARG A 714 3.97 25.21 21.19
C ARG A 714 5.21 24.48 20.65
N THR A 715 5.59 23.36 21.27
CA THR A 715 6.65 22.48 20.74
C THR A 715 6.22 21.89 19.38
N ALA A 716 5.01 21.36 19.28
CA ALA A 716 4.48 20.86 18.01
C ALA A 716 4.48 21.96 16.93
N ARG A 717 4.02 23.17 17.26
CA ARG A 717 4.04 24.32 16.33
C ARG A 717 5.45 24.64 15.83
N THR A 718 6.45 24.55 16.71
CA THR A 718 7.86 24.77 16.34
C THR A 718 8.35 23.70 15.36
N MET A 719 8.01 22.44 15.57
CA MET A 719 8.36 21.35 14.66
C MET A 719 7.71 21.55 13.29
N TRP A 720 6.44 21.95 13.26
CA TRP A 720 5.75 22.25 11.99
C TRP A 720 6.39 23.43 11.25
N ALA A 721 6.76 24.49 11.95
CA ALA A 721 7.44 25.64 11.35
C ALA A 721 8.78 25.24 10.71
N GLN A 722 9.52 24.31 11.34
CA GLN A 722 10.74 23.77 10.74
C GLN A 722 10.47 22.97 9.45
N VAL A 723 9.40 22.18 9.40
CA VAL A 723 8.99 21.47 8.17
C VAL A 723 8.64 22.49 7.08
N ALA A 724 7.87 23.54 7.41
CA ALA A 724 7.52 24.59 6.47
C ALA A 724 8.73 25.35 5.94
N ASP A 725 9.72 25.63 6.79
CA ASP A 725 10.97 26.28 6.39
C ASP A 725 11.82 25.37 5.48
N GLN A 726 11.89 24.08 5.75
CA GLN A 726 12.55 23.10 4.88
C GLN A 726 11.90 22.99 3.51
N ALA A 727 10.59 23.13 3.42
CA ALA A 727 9.85 23.11 2.17
C ALA A 727 10.04 24.38 1.33
N LYS A 728 10.40 25.50 1.97
CA LYS A 728 10.57 26.79 1.32
C LYS A 728 11.68 26.77 0.26
N GLY A 729 11.33 27.19 -0.96
CA GLY A 729 12.25 27.16 -2.10
C GLY A 729 12.56 25.77 -2.67
N VAL A 730 12.01 24.71 -2.07
CA VAL A 730 12.08 23.33 -2.57
C VAL A 730 10.79 22.99 -3.28
N TYR A 731 9.66 23.12 -2.59
CA TYR A 731 8.34 22.78 -3.11
C TYR A 731 7.53 24.03 -3.46
N ALA A 732 6.63 23.86 -4.43
CA ALA A 732 5.71 24.93 -4.87
C ALA A 732 4.82 25.41 -3.72
N ALA A 733 4.41 26.68 -3.81
CA ALA A 733 3.53 27.30 -2.82
C ALA A 733 2.14 26.64 -2.76
N ASP A 734 1.68 26.07 -3.87
CA ASP A 734 0.42 25.31 -3.92
C ASP A 734 0.64 23.91 -4.47
N LEU A 735 0.62 22.93 -3.60
CA LEU A 735 0.72 21.50 -3.88
C LEU A 735 -0.66 20.83 -4.03
N SER A 736 -1.65 21.60 -4.48
CA SER A 736 -3.04 21.16 -4.55
C SER A 736 -3.22 19.76 -5.17
N SER A 737 -3.90 18.91 -4.42
CA SER A 737 -4.46 17.66 -4.92
C SER A 737 -5.91 17.85 -5.35
N SER A 738 -6.68 18.80 -4.74
CA SER A 738 -8.05 19.11 -5.12
C SER A 738 -8.41 20.56 -4.83
N ASP A 739 -9.66 20.95 -5.10
CA ASP A 739 -10.20 22.28 -4.79
C ASP A 739 -10.59 22.46 -3.31
N ARG A 740 -10.54 21.39 -2.50
CA ARG A 740 -10.86 21.45 -1.07
C ARG A 740 -9.70 22.04 -0.28
N ALA A 741 -10.01 22.89 0.71
CA ALA A 741 -9.00 23.52 1.56
C ALA A 741 -8.07 22.51 2.26
N SER A 742 -8.59 21.34 2.62
CA SER A 742 -7.83 20.25 3.23
C SER A 742 -6.78 19.62 2.30
N GLU A 743 -6.91 19.81 0.98
CA GLU A 743 -6.06 19.24 -0.04
C GLU A 743 -5.32 20.28 -0.88
N ARG A 744 -5.27 21.53 -0.42
CA ARG A 744 -4.59 22.66 -1.09
C ARG A 744 -3.46 23.22 -0.26
N GLY A 745 -2.60 24.02 -0.93
CA GLY A 745 -1.52 24.75 -0.32
C GLY A 745 -0.31 23.89 0.01
N GLN A 746 0.43 24.30 1.02
CA GLN A 746 1.62 23.64 1.52
C GLN A 746 1.75 23.79 3.05
N TRP A 747 2.84 23.31 3.61
CA TRP A 747 3.06 23.30 5.08
C TRP A 747 3.00 24.69 5.73
N LEU A 748 3.50 25.74 5.05
CA LEU A 748 3.47 27.11 5.59
C LEU A 748 2.05 27.61 5.86
N GLU A 749 1.12 27.28 4.98
CA GLU A 749 -0.27 27.73 5.07
C GLU A 749 -1.05 27.08 6.24
N ARG A 750 -0.46 26.08 6.91
CA ARG A 750 -1.08 25.41 8.06
C ARG A 750 -0.78 26.12 9.39
N LEU A 751 0.28 26.93 9.46
CA LEU A 751 0.66 27.65 10.69
C LEU A 751 -0.45 28.53 11.27
N PRO A 752 -1.20 29.33 10.49
CA PRO A 752 -2.27 30.13 11.05
C PRO A 752 -3.34 29.33 11.81
N ALA A 753 -3.73 28.15 11.31
CA ALA A 753 -4.71 27.31 12.00
C ALA A 753 -4.16 26.69 13.30
N ILE A 754 -2.87 26.42 13.35
CA ILE A 754 -2.17 25.96 14.57
C ILE A 754 -2.09 27.11 15.58
N ASP A 755 -1.71 28.30 15.13
CA ASP A 755 -1.59 29.51 15.97
C ASP A 755 -2.94 29.91 16.56
N GLU A 756 -4.02 29.85 15.78
CA GLU A 756 -5.38 30.12 16.24
C GLU A 756 -5.82 29.15 17.35
N ASP A 757 -5.55 27.86 17.18
CA ASP A 757 -5.89 26.84 18.19
C ASP A 757 -5.09 27.05 19.49
N ILE A 758 -3.80 27.39 19.39
CA ILE A 758 -2.95 27.77 20.53
C ILE A 758 -3.52 29.00 21.23
N ALA A 759 -3.89 30.06 20.51
CA ALA A 759 -4.47 31.27 21.09
C ALA A 759 -5.77 30.99 21.86
N ARG A 760 -6.60 30.06 21.38
CA ARG A 760 -7.82 29.64 22.10
C ARG A 760 -7.50 28.92 23.42
N ILE A 761 -6.43 28.12 23.47
CA ILE A 761 -5.95 27.46 24.70
C ILE A 761 -5.40 28.54 25.66
N GLU A 762 -4.63 29.51 25.16
CA GLU A 762 -4.12 30.65 25.97
C GLU A 762 -5.24 31.46 26.59
N GLN A 763 -6.29 31.75 25.80
CA GLN A 763 -7.48 32.42 26.30
C GLN A 763 -8.15 31.62 27.42
N ARG A 764 -8.32 30.28 27.26
CA ARG A 764 -8.87 29.43 28.33
C ARG A 764 -8.00 29.48 29.59
N LEU A 765 -6.69 29.44 29.44
CA LEU A 765 -5.75 29.48 30.54
C LEU A 765 -5.84 30.80 31.32
N SER A 766 -6.03 31.90 30.60
CA SER A 766 -6.17 33.24 31.24
C SER A 766 -7.45 33.42 32.07
N LEU A 767 -8.49 32.63 31.76
CA LEU A 767 -9.78 32.65 32.50
C LEU A 767 -9.79 31.76 33.74
N LEU A 768 -8.78 30.88 33.93
CA LEU A 768 -8.72 29.97 35.06
C LEU A 768 -8.20 30.67 36.32
N SER A 769 -8.92 30.49 37.42
CA SER A 769 -8.44 30.89 38.76
C SER A 769 -7.38 29.92 39.28
N SER A 770 -6.58 30.36 40.26
CA SER A 770 -5.54 29.54 40.90
C SER A 770 -6.07 28.54 41.94
N ALA A 771 -7.36 28.19 41.89
CA ALA A 771 -7.98 27.27 42.85
C ALA A 771 -7.37 25.82 42.74
N LYS A 772 -7.19 25.20 43.91
CA LYS A 772 -6.73 23.78 43.96
C LYS A 772 -7.83 22.86 43.46
N THR A 773 -7.42 21.87 42.65
CA THR A 773 -8.32 20.87 42.05
C THR A 773 -8.43 19.64 42.95
N ALA A 774 -9.61 19.04 43.04
CA ALA A 774 -9.78 17.76 43.70
C ALA A 774 -8.99 16.65 42.99
N GLY A 775 -8.37 15.73 43.72
CA GLY A 775 -7.58 14.63 43.13
C GLY A 775 -6.17 15.00 42.66
N GLU A 776 -5.55 16.01 43.26
CA GLU A 776 -4.25 16.61 42.86
C GLU A 776 -3.13 15.60 42.63
N THR A 777 -3.03 14.56 43.47
CA THR A 777 -1.98 13.52 43.36
C THR A 777 -2.16 12.66 42.09
N ARG A 778 -3.40 12.29 41.76
CA ARG A 778 -3.70 11.47 40.58
C ARG A 778 -3.48 12.25 39.28
N VAL A 779 -3.91 13.52 39.25
CA VAL A 779 -3.66 14.42 38.11
C VAL A 779 -2.16 14.64 37.90
N ALA A 780 -1.37 14.84 38.96
CA ALA A 780 0.07 14.99 38.87
C ALA A 780 0.74 13.71 38.31
N ALA A 781 0.31 12.55 38.75
CA ALA A 781 0.80 11.27 38.21
C ALA A 781 0.44 11.10 36.72
N ALA A 782 -0.79 11.44 36.34
CA ALA A 782 -1.23 11.40 34.95
C ALA A 782 -0.41 12.34 34.06
N ILE A 783 -0.16 13.58 34.49
CA ILE A 783 0.68 14.54 33.77
C ILE A 783 2.10 13.98 33.60
N ALA A 784 2.70 13.44 34.68
CA ALA A 784 4.05 12.89 34.65
C ALA A 784 4.16 11.71 33.66
N GLU A 785 3.15 10.85 33.59
CA GLU A 785 3.11 9.76 32.64
C GLU A 785 3.02 10.23 31.20
N VAL A 786 2.16 11.23 30.90
CA VAL A 786 2.05 11.78 29.54
C VAL A 786 3.33 12.43 29.08
N LEU A 787 4.05 13.10 29.97
CA LEU A 787 5.35 13.73 29.65
C LEU A 787 6.50 12.73 29.59
N GLY A 788 6.31 11.55 30.15
CA GLY A 788 7.29 10.47 30.18
C GLY A 788 7.32 9.59 28.93
N ARG A 789 8.00 8.46 29.05
CA ARG A 789 8.00 7.37 28.06
C ARG A 789 7.62 6.05 28.75
N PRO A 790 6.36 5.91 29.16
CA PRO A 790 5.93 4.69 29.83
C PRO A 790 6.13 3.50 28.90
N ARG A 791 6.77 2.47 29.43
CA ARG A 791 6.98 1.22 28.69
C ARG A 791 6.07 0.15 29.27
N ARG A 792 5.38 -0.51 28.37
CA ARG A 792 4.63 -1.72 28.67
C ARG A 792 5.61 -2.89 28.76
N GLU A 793 5.55 -3.67 29.83
CA GLU A 793 6.36 -4.87 30.00
C GLU A 793 5.46 -6.11 29.97
N PRO A 794 5.05 -6.59 28.78
CA PRO A 794 4.23 -7.78 28.67
C PRO A 794 4.98 -8.99 29.21
N ALA A 795 4.25 -9.91 29.84
CA ALA A 795 4.81 -11.22 30.14
C ALA A 795 5.16 -11.97 28.85
N ALA A 796 6.19 -12.78 28.89
CA ALA A 796 6.49 -13.70 27.81
C ALA A 796 5.38 -14.74 27.69
N CYS A 797 4.82 -14.88 26.51
CA CYS A 797 3.77 -15.84 26.20
C CYS A 797 4.19 -16.79 25.10
N LYS A 798 3.76 -18.06 25.21
CA LYS A 798 3.91 -19.06 24.14
C LYS A 798 2.53 -19.56 23.72
N HIS A 799 2.26 -19.44 22.44
CA HIS A 799 1.06 -19.96 21.85
C HIS A 799 1.40 -20.62 20.51
N GLN A 800 0.86 -21.83 20.32
CA GLN A 800 0.92 -22.51 19.03
C GLN A 800 -0.50 -22.54 18.46
N PRO A 801 -0.80 -21.75 17.43
CA PRO A 801 -2.10 -21.79 16.79
C PRO A 801 -2.47 -23.19 16.33
N PRO A 802 -3.71 -23.64 16.50
CA PRO A 802 -4.20 -24.84 15.83
C PRO A 802 -3.95 -24.77 14.32
N ALA A 803 -3.80 -25.91 13.66
CA ALA A 803 -3.61 -25.99 12.21
C ALA A 803 -4.78 -25.40 11.42
N GLY A 804 -5.97 -25.40 12.01
CA GLY A 804 -7.21 -24.84 11.52
C GLY A 804 -8.38 -25.23 12.39
N PHE A 805 -9.60 -24.97 11.95
CA PHE A 805 -10.83 -25.40 12.64
C PHE A 805 -11.75 -26.16 11.69
N ARG A 806 -12.60 -27.01 12.26
CA ARG A 806 -13.68 -27.69 11.54
C ARG A 806 -15.02 -27.05 11.87
N PRO A 807 -15.88 -26.84 10.87
CA PRO A 807 -17.23 -26.34 11.11
C PRO A 807 -18.00 -27.22 12.07
N LYS A 808 -18.76 -26.60 12.96
CA LYS A 808 -19.59 -27.29 13.99
C LYS A 808 -18.78 -28.11 15.02
N GLU A 809 -17.47 -27.88 15.11
CA GLU A 809 -16.65 -28.41 16.19
C GLU A 809 -16.05 -27.24 17.00
N PRO A 810 -16.00 -27.32 18.33
CA PRO A 810 -15.41 -26.27 19.13
C PRO A 810 -13.91 -26.20 18.87
N ALA A 811 -13.37 -24.97 18.77
CA ALA A 811 -11.94 -24.76 18.56
C ALA A 811 -11.26 -24.46 19.91
N ALA A 812 -10.50 -25.43 20.43
CA ALA A 812 -9.74 -25.25 21.65
C ALA A 812 -8.52 -24.34 21.44
N ILE A 813 -8.36 -23.36 22.30
CA ILE A 813 -7.27 -22.38 22.26
C ILE A 813 -6.55 -22.40 23.62
N GLU A 814 -5.22 -22.54 23.56
CA GLU A 814 -4.36 -22.56 24.73
C GLU A 814 -3.19 -21.60 24.56
N VAL A 815 -2.83 -20.88 25.60
CA VAL A 815 -1.65 -20.03 25.66
C VAL A 815 -0.96 -20.18 27.00
N VAL A 816 0.37 -20.24 26.98
CA VAL A 816 1.21 -20.34 28.17
C VAL A 816 1.84 -18.99 28.49
N VAL A 817 1.69 -18.52 29.73
CA VAL A 817 2.37 -17.31 30.22
C VAL A 817 3.59 -17.73 31.05
N GLU A 818 4.79 -17.42 30.57
CA GLU A 818 6.07 -17.97 31.08
C GLU A 818 6.65 -17.25 32.31
N SER A 819 6.08 -16.16 32.77
CA SER A 819 6.85 -15.22 33.60
C SER A 819 6.81 -15.47 35.11
N GLY A 820 6.11 -16.47 35.62
CA GLY A 820 5.84 -16.59 37.06
C GLY A 820 5.03 -15.41 37.63
N ARG A 821 4.55 -14.51 36.78
CA ARG A 821 3.67 -13.39 37.12
C ARG A 821 2.26 -13.92 37.37
N ARG A 822 1.59 -13.33 38.35
CA ARG A 822 0.20 -13.66 38.64
C ARG A 822 -0.71 -12.92 37.67
N ILE A 823 -1.34 -13.64 36.77
CA ILE A 823 -2.37 -13.12 35.87
C ILE A 823 -3.70 -13.08 36.64
N GLU A 824 -4.29 -11.89 36.77
CA GLU A 824 -5.59 -11.70 37.41
C GLU A 824 -6.71 -12.15 36.48
N SER A 825 -6.62 -11.81 35.20
CA SER A 825 -7.59 -12.23 34.17
C SER A 825 -6.94 -12.42 32.82
N ALA A 826 -7.46 -13.39 32.08
CA ALA A 826 -7.13 -13.64 30.69
C ALA A 826 -8.40 -13.73 29.87
N LEU A 827 -8.46 -13.03 28.75
CA LEU A 827 -9.60 -13.03 27.83
C LEU A 827 -9.13 -13.47 26.45
N LEU A 828 -9.85 -14.39 25.84
CA LEU A 828 -9.76 -14.72 24.42
C LEU A 828 -10.78 -13.87 23.68
N TYR A 829 -10.30 -12.99 22.79
CA TYR A 829 -11.16 -12.29 21.84
C TYR A 829 -11.12 -13.01 20.51
N TYR A 830 -12.28 -13.28 19.94
CA TYR A 830 -12.39 -13.96 18.65
C TYR A 830 -13.53 -13.37 17.81
N ARG A 831 -13.39 -13.47 16.50
CA ARG A 831 -14.35 -13.00 15.51
C ARG A 831 -14.19 -13.81 14.22
N HIS A 832 -15.23 -13.93 13.42
CA HIS A 832 -15.06 -14.26 12.00
C HIS A 832 -14.21 -13.20 11.33
N VAL A 833 -13.46 -13.56 10.29
CA VAL A 833 -12.79 -12.58 9.43
C VAL A 833 -13.85 -11.85 8.61
N ASN A 834 -14.71 -11.17 9.32
CA ASN A 834 -15.80 -10.35 8.85
C ASN A 834 -15.88 -9.08 9.71
N GLN A 835 -15.42 -7.96 9.18
CA GLN A 835 -15.31 -6.70 9.93
C GLN A 835 -16.66 -6.07 10.28
N MET A 836 -17.78 -6.59 9.78
CA MET A 836 -19.13 -6.18 10.22
C MET A 836 -19.49 -6.72 11.59
N GLU A 837 -18.81 -7.74 12.06
CA GLU A 837 -19.07 -8.34 13.35
C GLU A 837 -18.22 -7.70 14.43
N CYS A 838 -18.76 -7.62 15.64
CA CYS A 838 -17.99 -7.30 16.83
C CYS A 838 -17.18 -8.53 17.27
N TYR A 839 -16.10 -8.30 18.01
CA TYR A 839 -15.42 -9.39 18.69
C TYR A 839 -16.28 -9.93 19.84
N GLU A 840 -16.41 -11.23 19.86
CA GLU A 840 -16.85 -11.96 21.04
C GLU A 840 -15.66 -12.14 21.99
N SER A 841 -15.93 -12.40 23.25
CA SER A 841 -14.90 -12.67 24.25
C SER A 841 -15.27 -13.87 25.14
N ALA A 842 -14.27 -14.66 25.46
CA ALA A 842 -14.38 -15.74 26.44
C ALA A 842 -13.35 -15.55 27.55
N ALA A 843 -13.81 -15.65 28.81
CA ALA A 843 -12.88 -15.73 29.94
C ALA A 843 -12.11 -17.05 29.86
N MET A 844 -10.80 -17.00 30.04
CA MET A 844 -9.95 -18.17 30.00
C MET A 844 -9.78 -18.75 31.41
N GLU A 845 -9.83 -20.08 31.50
CA GLU A 845 -9.43 -20.78 32.70
C GLU A 845 -7.89 -20.70 32.85
N ILE A 846 -7.46 -20.25 34.04
CA ILE A 846 -6.02 -20.07 34.33
C ILE A 846 -5.62 -21.14 35.34
N ALA A 847 -4.71 -22.03 34.93
CA ALA A 847 -4.14 -23.06 35.77
C ALA A 847 -2.64 -23.22 35.48
N ASP A 848 -1.80 -23.08 36.49
CA ASP A 848 -0.33 -23.29 36.41
C ASP A 848 0.35 -22.51 35.27
N GLY A 849 -0.11 -21.28 35.03
CA GLY A 849 0.43 -20.42 33.96
C GLY A 849 -0.11 -20.77 32.56
N VAL A 850 -0.99 -21.76 32.46
CA VAL A 850 -1.66 -22.11 31.20
C VAL A 850 -3.08 -21.52 31.20
N CYS A 851 -3.40 -20.76 30.16
CA CYS A 851 -4.73 -20.19 29.96
C CYS A 851 -5.45 -20.94 28.84
N ARG A 852 -6.68 -21.42 29.07
CA ARG A 852 -7.48 -22.21 28.14
C ARG A 852 -8.84 -21.60 27.93
N ALA A 853 -9.29 -21.61 26.69
CA ALA A 853 -10.68 -21.31 26.32
C ALA A 853 -11.06 -22.08 25.05
N SER A 854 -12.33 -22.07 24.69
CA SER A 854 -12.82 -22.67 23.45
C SER A 854 -13.71 -21.69 22.71
N ILE A 855 -13.54 -21.61 21.41
CA ILE A 855 -14.48 -20.94 20.51
C ILE A 855 -15.63 -21.93 20.28
N PRO A 856 -16.90 -21.56 20.54
CA PRO A 856 -18.03 -22.49 20.49
C PRO A 856 -18.27 -23.09 19.09
N ASP A 857 -18.83 -24.28 19.07
CA ASP A 857 -19.20 -25.02 17.84
C ASP A 857 -20.22 -24.28 16.97
N GLY A 858 -21.18 -23.61 17.57
CA GLY A 858 -22.12 -22.75 16.85
C GLY A 858 -21.45 -21.55 16.18
N TYR A 859 -20.32 -21.07 16.71
CA TYR A 859 -19.55 -19.98 16.11
C TYR A 859 -18.63 -20.46 14.97
N THR A 860 -18.16 -21.71 15.03
CA THR A 860 -17.33 -22.28 13.95
C THR A 860 -18.17 -22.72 12.74
N ASP A 861 -19.52 -22.77 12.81
CA ASP A 861 -20.39 -23.05 11.67
C ASP A 861 -20.52 -21.84 10.74
N SER A 862 -19.43 -21.49 10.06
CA SER A 862 -19.32 -20.28 9.27
C SER A 862 -18.43 -20.50 8.02
N PRO A 863 -18.71 -19.84 6.90
CA PRO A 863 -17.83 -19.82 5.72
C PRO A 863 -16.60 -18.92 5.88
N TYR A 864 -16.44 -18.21 6.99
CA TYR A 864 -15.34 -17.30 7.21
C TYR A 864 -14.23 -17.97 8.04
N PRO A 865 -12.95 -17.63 7.77
CA PRO A 865 -11.86 -17.88 8.72
C PRO A 865 -12.14 -17.18 10.06
N LEU A 866 -11.46 -17.63 11.11
CA LEU A 866 -11.54 -17.03 12.45
C LEU A 866 -10.30 -16.19 12.73
N GLN A 867 -10.49 -15.05 13.37
CA GLN A 867 -9.45 -14.15 13.84
C GLN A 867 -9.55 -14.06 15.36
N TYR A 868 -8.42 -14.16 16.08
CA TYR A 868 -8.42 -14.09 17.54
C TYR A 868 -7.11 -13.53 18.08
N TYR A 869 -7.17 -13.03 19.32
CA TYR A 869 -6.02 -12.56 20.10
C TYR A 869 -6.36 -12.66 21.58
N PHE A 870 -5.37 -12.44 22.44
CA PHE A 870 -5.52 -12.52 23.89
C PHE A 870 -5.32 -11.13 24.53
N GLU A 871 -6.06 -10.90 25.60
CA GLU A 871 -5.83 -9.80 26.53
C GLU A 871 -5.50 -10.39 27.90
N PHE A 872 -4.39 -9.95 28.48
CA PHE A 872 -3.97 -10.31 29.81
C PHE A 872 -3.96 -9.10 30.74
N ARG A 873 -4.31 -9.32 32.00
CA ARG A 873 -4.28 -8.29 33.04
C ARG A 873 -3.66 -8.87 34.31
N GLU A 874 -2.67 -8.17 34.86
CA GLU A 874 -2.04 -8.47 36.15
C GLU A 874 -2.61 -7.60 37.27
N GLU A 875 -2.86 -6.31 36.99
CA GLU A 875 -3.36 -5.28 37.90
C GLU A 875 -4.24 -4.33 37.08
N PRO A 876 -5.07 -3.49 37.73
CA PRO A 876 -5.94 -2.55 37.00
C PRO A 876 -5.21 -1.65 36.00
N ASP A 877 -3.96 -1.30 36.24
CA ASP A 877 -3.12 -0.45 35.41
C ASP A 877 -2.08 -1.24 34.57
N LYS A 878 -2.09 -2.57 34.63
CA LYS A 878 -1.18 -3.45 33.89
C LYS A 878 -1.93 -4.46 33.04
N ALA A 879 -2.16 -4.10 31.79
CA ALA A 879 -2.78 -4.96 30.79
C ALA A 879 -2.03 -4.92 29.47
N TRP A 880 -2.06 -6.00 28.70
CA TRP A 880 -1.44 -6.07 27.36
C TRP A 880 -2.18 -7.02 26.43
N LEU A 881 -1.95 -6.84 25.13
CA LEU A 881 -2.42 -7.72 24.08
C LEU A 881 -1.34 -8.75 23.70
N TYR A 882 -1.74 -9.96 23.37
CA TYR A 882 -0.86 -10.97 22.77
C TYR A 882 -1.51 -11.54 21.49
N PRO A 883 -0.78 -11.66 20.37
CA PRO A 883 0.66 -11.41 20.22
C PRO A 883 1.08 -9.94 20.31
N GLY A 884 0.19 -8.98 20.12
CA GLY A 884 0.52 -7.56 20.09
C GLY A 884 1.51 -7.20 18.97
N PHE A 885 1.99 -5.96 18.95
CA PHE A 885 3.03 -5.54 18.02
C PHE A 885 4.43 -5.85 18.56
N THR A 886 5.30 -6.33 17.68
CA THR A 886 6.75 -6.39 17.93
C THR A 886 7.36 -4.99 17.82
N ALA A 887 8.60 -4.84 18.26
CA ALA A 887 9.33 -3.57 18.15
C ALA A 887 9.46 -3.03 16.71
N SER A 888 9.35 -3.91 15.71
CA SER A 888 9.36 -3.51 14.30
C SER A 888 8.02 -2.96 13.81
N LEU A 889 6.93 -3.14 14.56
CA LEU A 889 5.56 -2.81 14.17
C LEU A 889 5.14 -3.40 12.80
N ALA A 890 5.75 -4.52 12.42
CA ALA A 890 5.59 -5.12 11.09
C ALA A 890 5.04 -6.56 11.15
N ASN A 891 4.40 -6.93 12.25
CA ASN A 891 3.73 -8.23 12.43
C ASN A 891 2.22 -8.08 12.52
N GLN A 892 1.50 -9.18 12.35
CA GLN A 892 0.08 -9.24 12.65
C GLN A 892 -0.13 -9.30 14.17
N PRO A 893 -0.98 -8.42 14.76
CA PRO A 893 -1.22 -8.39 16.20
C PRO A 893 -2.31 -9.37 16.67
N TYR A 894 -2.60 -10.39 15.87
CA TYR A 894 -3.60 -11.43 16.10
C TYR A 894 -3.23 -12.71 15.35
N PHE A 895 -3.96 -13.77 15.63
CA PHE A 895 -3.88 -15.07 14.93
C PHE A 895 -5.08 -15.27 14.02
N VAL A 896 -4.91 -16.10 12.98
CA VAL A 896 -5.97 -16.47 12.05
C VAL A 896 -6.03 -17.98 11.93
N LEU A 897 -7.23 -18.56 12.09
CA LEU A 897 -7.50 -19.96 11.81
C LEU A 897 -8.27 -20.09 10.51
N ARG A 898 -7.75 -20.91 9.60
CA ARG A 898 -8.43 -21.27 8.37
C ARG A 898 -9.34 -22.46 8.60
N ARG A 899 -10.38 -22.55 7.80
CA ARG A 899 -11.23 -23.72 7.74
C ARG A 899 -10.46 -24.90 7.13
N LEU A 900 -10.56 -26.10 7.74
CA LEU A 900 -9.96 -27.35 7.27
C LEU A 900 -10.86 -28.08 6.28
#